data_0050c121511a35e6c82a5801ac02c3ee
#
_entry.id   0050c121511a35e6c82a5801ac02c3ee
#
_cell.length_a   1.000
_cell.length_b   1.000
_cell.length_c   1.000
_cell.angle_alpha   90.00
_cell.angle_beta   90.00
_cell.angle_gamma   90.00
#
_symmetry.space_group_name_H-M   'P 1'
#
loop_
_entity.id
_entity.type
_entity.pdbx_description
1 polymer ?
#
loop_
_entity_poly.entity_id
_entity_poly.type
_entity_poly.pdbx_seq_one_letter_code
_entity_poly.pdbx_strand_id
1 'polypeptide(L)'
;MTDAASESPDFSNQALFTPAMRQFIEVKNRYPNTLVLFRMGDFYETFFKDAVIANRLIGITLTKRGKLTDGTPIPMAGIPAVSLDTYIARLVRQGESVVIVEQKGNTPGAKGMIEREVSRIVTPGTLTDTSLLPEKSDSILLAASFPKKKTAPIGLVWLTLSNGDFRAEEVTPDSFEAALARIRPSELLVDEDMKREMRTAHPEIAVSTLPDWHFDAKRGASNLCATFGMTALDAWDVTNRTTVLAAANALLDYIRETQVDLVPFIEPLKLVEESQFIVLDPSTRRNLEVDESLSANGEGPTLFSVMDHCATAMGSREMRRWLREPLRSMEDTSARHDAVEAIMGDEPSREHFFAVLDALPDVERIASRVSLGTVRPRELASLRDTLPTLSALGASLADSPLDLIAGIGRSMTLNSEIWERLEQSLVPEPPGMLRDGDTIASSCSPELAELRHFRDDTSRILLEMEERERAATGINTLRVQYNKVSGFYIEVTKGAADQVPMHYQRRQTLKNCERFITPELKSIEDRALSSKERSAALEKELYDKLVAETAEHTPELLAAAKAAAQLDVLCAFARHAAENRWHRPKLSSRPGLDILKGRHPVVETAIENYVPNDCRLEDGRRMLIVTGPNMGGKSTYMRSVALIVLLTWAGSFVPAAAAEIGPIDRMHTRIGASDDLSHGRSTFMVEMTEAAFILSHATDRSLVLMDEIGRGTSTFDGLSLAAAIAQELVQKTRSFTLFATHYFELTRLAQELREVANVHVAAAQGSAGIVFKHEIKEGPASKSYGIAVAQLAGVPAPVVRRARGFLAKLEAQANAQTSSLPDLFAEPMLPAEDDAWEPDPLDAPLQSEPSPADLARQSLTHDLMQADVDNMTPKAAMELLYAFRERAAGIESLEKSE
;
A
#
# COMPACT_ATOMS: atom_id res chain seq x y z
N MET A 1 -16.90 28.80 15.90
CA MET A 1 -16.06 28.99 17.12
C MET A 1 -14.63 28.69 16.69
N THR A 2 -13.98 29.71 16.32
CA THR A 2 -12.94 29.90 15.36
C THR A 2 -11.63 30.24 16.08
N ASP A 3 -10.55 29.74 15.56
CA ASP A 3 -9.16 30.22 15.61
C ASP A 3 -8.35 30.40 16.91
N ALA A 4 -8.92 30.38 18.09
CA ALA A 4 -8.13 30.54 19.35
C ALA A 4 -7.58 29.21 19.94
N ALA A 5 -7.83 28.07 19.31
CA ALA A 5 -7.39 26.74 19.79
C ALA A 5 -6.18 26.17 19.00
N SER A 6 -5.63 26.92 18.05
CA SER A 6 -4.60 26.42 17.11
C SER A 6 -3.15 26.68 17.55
N GLU A 7 -2.89 27.52 18.53
CA GLU A 7 -1.54 27.72 19.04
C GLU A 7 -1.29 26.81 20.23
N SER A 8 -0.38 25.86 20.08
CA SER A 8 0.17 25.11 21.21
C SER A 8 0.91 26.11 22.11
N PRO A 9 0.74 26.02 23.46
CA PRO A 9 1.50 26.86 24.37
C PRO A 9 2.99 26.61 24.16
N ASP A 10 3.80 27.60 24.53
CA ASP A 10 5.25 27.49 24.52
C ASP A 10 5.69 26.38 25.49
N PHE A 11 6.02 25.21 24.94
CA PHE A 11 6.46 24.04 25.68
C PHE A 11 7.82 24.22 26.39
N SER A 12 8.54 25.29 26.11
CA SER A 12 9.82 25.60 26.81
C SER A 12 9.61 26.04 28.26
N ASN A 13 8.44 26.60 28.58
CA ASN A 13 8.13 27.07 29.93
C ASN A 13 7.51 25.98 30.81
N GLN A 14 8.33 25.11 31.37
CA GLN A 14 7.90 23.98 32.21
C GLN A 14 7.12 24.39 33.48
N ALA A 15 7.19 25.64 33.92
CA ALA A 15 6.48 26.13 35.11
C ALA A 15 4.96 26.20 34.91
N LEU A 16 4.51 26.21 33.66
CA LEU A 16 3.08 26.25 33.31
C LEU A 16 2.37 24.88 33.47
N PHE A 17 3.12 23.80 33.64
CA PHE A 17 2.57 22.44 33.51
C PHE A 17 2.65 21.63 34.80
N THR A 18 1.63 20.78 35.02
CA THR A 18 1.64 19.80 36.12
C THR A 18 2.71 18.73 35.84
N PRO A 19 3.18 18.00 36.88
CA PRO A 19 4.21 16.98 36.71
C PRO A 19 3.88 15.90 35.64
N ALA A 20 2.64 15.44 35.59
CA ALA A 20 2.20 14.48 34.57
C ALA A 20 2.22 15.11 33.16
N MET A 21 1.85 16.40 33.05
CA MET A 21 1.87 17.10 31.78
C MET A 21 3.29 17.38 31.29
N ARG A 22 4.26 17.54 32.19
CA ARG A 22 5.68 17.69 31.82
C ARG A 22 6.22 16.43 31.17
N GLN A 23 5.85 15.22 31.67
CA GLN A 23 6.20 13.96 31.00
C GLN A 23 5.61 13.89 29.57
N PHE A 24 4.34 14.32 29.40
CA PHE A 24 3.74 14.37 28.06
C PHE A 24 4.51 15.32 27.13
N ILE A 25 4.86 16.51 27.60
CA ILE A 25 5.58 17.53 26.83
C ILE A 25 6.98 17.06 26.47
N GLU A 26 7.66 16.38 27.39
CA GLU A 26 8.98 15.79 27.14
C GLU A 26 8.93 14.80 25.97
N VAL A 27 7.93 13.90 25.97
CA VAL A 27 7.70 13.00 24.83
C VAL A 27 7.35 13.78 23.57
N LYS A 28 6.47 14.79 23.67
CA LYS A 28 6.06 15.59 22.51
C LYS A 28 7.22 16.40 21.90
N ASN A 29 8.12 16.90 22.71
CA ASN A 29 9.32 17.60 22.25
C ASN A 29 10.30 16.65 21.53
N ARG A 30 10.36 15.39 21.98
CA ARG A 30 11.16 14.36 21.29
C ARG A 30 10.53 13.93 19.97
N TYR A 31 9.19 13.93 19.88
CA TYR A 31 8.43 13.51 18.69
C TYR A 31 7.43 14.60 18.26
N PRO A 32 7.90 15.74 17.75
CA PRO A 32 7.06 16.93 17.52
C PRO A 32 5.97 16.73 16.46
N ASN A 33 6.22 15.91 15.46
CA ASN A 33 5.33 15.67 14.32
C ASN A 33 4.46 14.41 14.46
N THR A 34 4.47 13.73 15.60
CA THR A 34 3.78 12.45 15.83
C THR A 34 2.69 12.63 16.90
N LEU A 35 1.54 12.01 16.74
CA LEU A 35 0.48 12.03 17.75
C LEU A 35 0.89 11.25 19.00
N VAL A 36 0.74 11.83 20.18
CA VAL A 36 1.10 11.17 21.44
C VAL A 36 -0.14 10.65 22.13
N LEU A 37 -0.23 9.34 22.33
CA LEU A 37 -1.22 8.65 23.14
C LEU A 37 -0.60 8.27 24.49
N PHE A 38 -1.01 8.97 25.55
CA PHE A 38 -0.39 8.94 26.85
C PHE A 38 -1.26 8.19 27.85
N ARG A 39 -0.78 7.09 28.43
CA ARG A 39 -1.53 6.24 29.34
C ARG A 39 -1.90 6.96 30.65
N MET A 40 -3.20 7.02 30.93
CA MET A 40 -3.77 7.61 32.14
C MET A 40 -4.84 6.67 32.72
N GLY A 41 -4.41 5.67 33.50
CA GLY A 41 -5.30 4.64 34.02
C GLY A 41 -5.87 3.75 32.91
N ASP A 42 -7.20 3.71 32.80
CA ASP A 42 -7.90 2.89 31.79
C ASP A 42 -8.05 3.58 30.42
N PHE A 43 -7.45 4.76 30.26
CA PHE A 43 -7.50 5.54 29.01
C PHE A 43 -6.10 5.87 28.50
N TYR A 44 -6.00 6.04 27.17
CA TYR A 44 -4.94 6.79 26.54
C TYR A 44 -5.48 8.18 26.20
N GLU A 45 -4.82 9.18 26.70
CA GLU A 45 -5.22 10.58 26.54
C GLU A 45 -4.22 11.29 25.62
N THR A 46 -4.74 12.17 24.80
CA THR A 46 -3.95 13.06 23.94
C THR A 46 -4.35 14.50 24.23
N PHE A 47 -3.40 15.43 24.06
CA PHE A 47 -3.57 16.79 24.53
C PHE A 47 -3.21 17.82 23.45
N PHE A 48 -3.65 19.08 23.66
CA PHE A 48 -3.33 20.22 22.81
C PHE A 48 -3.70 19.99 21.34
N LYS A 49 -2.75 20.28 20.43
CA LYS A 49 -2.93 20.14 18.99
C LYS A 49 -3.24 18.68 18.58
N ASP A 50 -2.61 17.72 19.26
CA ASP A 50 -2.83 16.29 18.97
C ASP A 50 -4.29 15.88 19.24
N ALA A 51 -4.91 16.41 20.32
CA ALA A 51 -6.31 16.16 20.62
C ALA A 51 -7.25 16.73 19.54
N VAL A 52 -6.92 17.90 19.01
CA VAL A 52 -7.69 18.53 17.92
C VAL A 52 -7.54 17.75 16.61
N ILE A 53 -6.34 17.29 16.29
CA ILE A 53 -6.06 16.47 15.10
C ILE A 53 -6.81 15.13 15.20
N ALA A 54 -6.70 14.45 16.33
CA ALA A 54 -7.38 13.18 16.57
C ALA A 54 -8.92 13.32 16.50
N ASN A 55 -9.50 14.40 17.07
CA ASN A 55 -10.92 14.69 16.92
C ASN A 55 -11.33 14.85 15.45
N ARG A 56 -10.55 15.62 14.67
CA ARG A 56 -10.81 15.88 13.24
C ARG A 56 -10.75 14.62 12.40
N LEU A 57 -9.72 13.78 12.61
CA LEU A 57 -9.44 12.63 11.76
C LEU A 57 -10.33 11.42 12.07
N ILE A 58 -10.57 11.15 13.36
CA ILE A 58 -11.26 9.92 13.78
C ILE A 58 -12.54 10.16 14.59
N GLY A 59 -12.96 11.43 14.77
CA GLY A 59 -14.23 11.79 15.37
C GLY A 59 -14.34 11.49 16.88
N ILE A 60 -13.22 11.34 17.61
CA ILE A 60 -13.25 11.18 19.07
C ILE A 60 -13.64 12.50 19.75
N THR A 61 -14.32 12.40 20.88
CA THR A 61 -14.85 13.58 21.58
C THR A 61 -13.71 14.46 22.11
N LEU A 62 -13.69 15.72 21.67
CA LEU A 62 -12.78 16.73 22.20
C LEU A 62 -13.37 17.31 23.48
N THR A 63 -12.62 17.21 24.58
CA THR A 63 -12.99 17.72 25.90
C THR A 63 -11.90 18.65 26.44
N LYS A 64 -11.98 19.02 27.73
CA LYS A 64 -10.97 19.84 28.40
C LYS A 64 -10.58 19.17 29.72
N ARG A 65 -9.30 19.03 29.97
CA ARG A 65 -8.78 18.45 31.23
C ARG A 65 -7.83 19.41 31.93
N GLY A 66 -8.30 20.00 33.02
CA GLY A 66 -7.53 20.95 33.80
C GLY A 66 -7.30 22.29 33.09
N LYS A 67 -6.42 23.07 33.68
CA LYS A 67 -6.00 24.38 33.16
C LYS A 67 -4.50 24.52 33.35
N LEU A 68 -3.88 25.26 32.50
CA LEU A 68 -2.51 25.75 32.70
C LEU A 68 -2.47 26.71 33.92
N THR A 69 -1.29 27.01 34.40
CA THR A 69 -1.15 27.94 35.52
C THR A 69 -1.63 29.36 35.21
N ASP A 70 -1.71 29.73 33.95
CA ASP A 70 -2.29 30.98 33.43
C ASP A 70 -3.82 30.94 33.28
N GLY A 71 -4.46 29.81 33.59
CA GLY A 71 -5.90 29.63 33.53
C GLY A 71 -6.43 29.09 32.16
N THR A 72 -5.59 28.90 31.17
CA THR A 72 -5.95 28.37 29.83
C THR A 72 -6.39 26.93 29.95
N PRO A 73 -7.57 26.53 29.44
CA PRO A 73 -8.03 25.16 29.47
C PRO A 73 -7.23 24.29 28.51
N ILE A 74 -6.87 23.07 28.94
CA ILE A 74 -6.09 22.13 28.12
C ILE A 74 -7.07 21.28 27.26
N PRO A 75 -7.06 21.40 25.93
CA PRO A 75 -7.80 20.50 25.05
C PRO A 75 -7.32 19.07 25.24
N MET A 76 -8.25 18.12 25.35
CA MET A 76 -7.97 16.71 25.57
C MET A 76 -8.98 15.85 24.83
N ALA A 77 -8.50 14.73 24.29
CA ALA A 77 -9.32 13.63 23.82
C ALA A 77 -8.79 12.32 24.42
N GLY A 78 -9.66 11.35 24.63
CA GLY A 78 -9.30 10.09 25.30
C GLY A 78 -9.87 8.88 24.58
N ILE A 79 -9.09 7.81 24.57
CA ILE A 79 -9.39 6.51 23.97
C ILE A 79 -9.36 5.46 25.07
N PRO A 80 -10.39 4.61 25.25
CA PRO A 80 -10.33 3.50 26.20
C PRO A 80 -9.20 2.54 25.83
N ALA A 81 -8.44 2.10 26.82
CA ALA A 81 -7.28 1.23 26.60
C ALA A 81 -7.64 -0.10 25.92
N VAL A 82 -8.83 -0.63 26.17
CA VAL A 82 -9.32 -1.86 25.53
C VAL A 82 -9.60 -1.70 24.03
N SER A 83 -9.73 -0.47 23.54
CA SER A 83 -10.03 -0.15 22.14
C SER A 83 -8.87 0.51 21.42
N LEU A 84 -7.68 0.58 22.05
CA LEU A 84 -6.51 1.29 21.54
C LEU A 84 -6.20 0.93 20.09
N ASP A 85 -6.06 -0.35 19.78
CA ASP A 85 -5.68 -0.84 18.46
C ASP A 85 -6.65 -0.37 17.38
N THR A 86 -7.97 -0.37 17.65
CA THR A 86 -8.98 0.10 16.69
C THR A 86 -8.79 1.58 16.33
N TYR A 87 -8.45 2.42 17.30
CA TYR A 87 -8.25 3.84 17.07
C TYR A 87 -6.89 4.14 16.42
N ILE A 88 -5.83 3.41 16.78
CA ILE A 88 -4.53 3.48 16.10
C ILE A 88 -4.71 3.13 14.62
N ALA A 89 -5.41 2.02 14.31
CA ALA A 89 -5.69 1.63 12.93
C ALA A 89 -6.32 2.76 12.10
N ARG A 90 -7.25 3.51 12.71
CA ARG A 90 -7.92 4.62 12.04
C ARG A 90 -7.00 5.82 11.82
N LEU A 91 -6.13 6.15 12.78
CA LEU A 91 -5.16 7.23 12.66
C LEU A 91 -4.09 6.91 11.61
N VAL A 92 -3.53 5.71 11.67
CA VAL A 92 -2.48 5.27 10.74
C VAL A 92 -2.99 5.16 9.30
N ARG A 93 -4.23 4.72 9.08
CA ARG A 93 -4.87 4.75 7.74
C ARG A 93 -5.04 6.15 7.17
N GLN A 94 -5.01 7.19 8.01
CA GLN A 94 -5.01 8.59 7.58
C GLN A 94 -3.59 9.14 7.39
N GLY A 95 -2.56 8.27 7.43
CA GLY A 95 -1.16 8.65 7.25
C GLY A 95 -0.49 9.24 8.50
N GLU A 96 -1.16 9.18 9.69
CA GLU A 96 -0.60 9.73 10.93
C GLU A 96 0.25 8.69 11.67
N SER A 97 1.37 9.12 12.23
CA SER A 97 2.19 8.31 13.13
C SER A 97 1.81 8.57 14.58
N VAL A 98 1.89 7.53 15.43
CA VAL A 98 1.40 7.55 16.82
C VAL A 98 2.47 7.05 17.78
N VAL A 99 2.82 7.83 18.78
CA VAL A 99 3.68 7.43 19.92
C VAL A 99 2.79 6.90 21.04
N ILE A 100 3.04 5.69 21.49
CA ILE A 100 2.34 5.05 22.61
C ILE A 100 3.22 5.13 23.85
N VAL A 101 2.67 5.74 24.90
CA VAL A 101 3.37 5.93 26.17
C VAL A 101 2.67 5.14 27.26
N GLU A 102 3.39 4.18 27.86
CA GLU A 102 2.91 3.28 28.90
C GLU A 102 3.36 3.70 30.29
N GLN A 103 2.65 3.21 31.31
CA GLN A 103 3.03 3.37 32.71
C GLN A 103 4.06 2.34 33.11
N LYS A 104 5.19 2.77 33.68
CA LYS A 104 6.24 1.88 34.20
C LYS A 104 5.94 1.49 35.63
N GLY A 105 5.74 0.19 35.85
CA GLY A 105 5.53 -0.40 37.18
C GLY A 105 4.12 -0.25 37.75
N ASN A 106 3.52 -1.39 38.07
CA ASN A 106 2.24 -1.50 38.76
C ASN A 106 2.52 -1.96 40.19
N THR A 107 3.07 -1.08 41.04
CA THR A 107 3.15 -1.37 42.49
C THR A 107 1.96 -0.70 43.16
N PRO A 108 0.91 -1.46 43.54
CA PRO A 108 -0.20 -0.91 44.27
C PRO A 108 0.30 -0.36 45.62
N GLY A 109 0.22 0.95 45.80
CA GLY A 109 0.58 1.58 47.09
C GLY A 109 1.85 2.42 47.10
N ALA A 110 2.60 2.54 46.03
CA ALA A 110 3.73 3.48 45.96
C ALA A 110 3.21 4.93 45.98
N LYS A 111 3.54 5.65 47.05
CA LYS A 111 3.35 7.11 47.15
C LYS A 111 4.39 7.80 46.27
N GLY A 112 4.10 7.98 44.98
CA GLY A 112 4.97 8.68 44.03
C GLY A 112 4.28 8.92 42.70
N MET A 113 4.87 9.78 41.86
CA MET A 113 4.42 9.99 40.49
C MET A 113 4.76 8.76 39.69
N ILE A 114 3.77 8.21 38.98
CA ILE A 114 3.96 7.08 38.06
C ILE A 114 4.81 7.54 36.87
N GLU A 115 5.96 6.92 36.71
CA GLU A 115 6.84 7.12 35.54
C GLU A 115 6.21 6.51 34.30
N ARG A 116 6.43 7.16 33.16
CA ARG A 116 5.90 6.70 31.88
C ARG A 116 6.99 6.73 30.85
N GLU A 117 7.01 5.69 30.02
CA GLU A 117 7.99 5.50 28.96
C GLU A 117 7.31 5.32 27.61
N VAL A 118 8.01 5.68 26.54
CA VAL A 118 7.59 5.36 25.17
C VAL A 118 7.73 3.85 25.00
N SER A 119 6.60 3.19 24.76
CA SER A 119 6.55 1.74 24.55
C SER A 119 6.84 1.38 23.09
N ARG A 120 6.22 2.11 22.17
CA ARG A 120 6.43 1.94 20.72
C ARG A 120 5.95 3.17 19.96
N ILE A 121 6.46 3.31 18.73
CA ILE A 121 5.98 4.28 17.76
C ILE A 121 5.36 3.49 16.62
N VAL A 122 4.09 3.75 16.32
CA VAL A 122 3.36 3.09 15.23
C VAL A 122 3.25 4.06 14.07
N THR A 123 3.81 3.69 12.93
CA THR A 123 3.79 4.47 11.69
C THR A 123 3.16 3.65 10.56
N PRO A 124 2.73 4.26 9.44
CA PRO A 124 2.15 3.52 8.33
C PRO A 124 3.03 2.39 7.78
N GLY A 125 4.36 2.54 7.82
CA GLY A 125 5.31 1.54 7.31
C GLY A 125 5.82 0.54 8.37
N THR A 126 5.55 0.78 9.67
CA THR A 126 6.08 -0.06 10.76
C THR A 126 5.01 -0.88 11.48
N LEU A 127 3.89 -1.14 10.80
CA LEU A 127 2.80 -1.94 11.34
C LEU A 127 3.18 -3.42 11.45
N THR A 128 2.96 -4.02 12.62
CA THR A 128 3.16 -5.46 12.88
C THR A 128 1.92 -6.14 13.45
N ASP A 129 0.98 -5.39 14.00
CA ASP A 129 -0.26 -5.96 14.56
C ASP A 129 -1.24 -6.29 13.42
N THR A 130 -1.72 -7.54 13.39
CA THR A 130 -2.66 -8.04 12.38
C THR A 130 -3.98 -7.27 12.35
N SER A 131 -4.40 -6.72 13.50
CA SER A 131 -5.64 -5.91 13.56
C SER A 131 -5.51 -4.54 12.88
N LEU A 132 -4.27 -4.07 12.67
CA LEU A 132 -3.96 -2.79 12.05
C LEU A 132 -3.65 -2.93 10.56
N LEU A 133 -3.11 -4.07 10.15
CA LEU A 133 -2.70 -4.36 8.79
C LEU A 133 -3.89 -4.67 7.89
N PRO A 134 -3.90 -4.19 6.63
CA PRO A 134 -4.82 -4.68 5.62
C PRO A 134 -4.59 -6.18 5.39
N GLU A 135 -5.63 -6.96 5.21
CA GLU A 135 -5.51 -8.40 5.10
C GLU A 135 -4.73 -8.84 3.85
N LYS A 136 -5.10 -8.28 2.70
CA LYS A 136 -4.61 -8.66 1.36
C LYS A 136 -3.55 -7.71 0.78
N SER A 137 -2.91 -6.89 1.61
CA SER A 137 -1.81 -6.02 1.18
C SER A 137 -0.73 -5.90 2.23
N ASP A 138 0.49 -5.62 1.78
CA ASP A 138 1.63 -5.39 2.64
C ASP A 138 1.69 -3.93 3.11
N SER A 139 2.31 -3.71 4.27
CA SER A 139 2.73 -2.41 4.75
C SER A 139 4.24 -2.30 4.57
N ILE A 140 4.67 -1.57 3.54
CA ILE A 140 6.07 -1.48 3.14
C ILE A 140 6.64 -0.15 3.63
N LEU A 141 7.77 -0.23 4.34
CA LEU A 141 8.61 0.91 4.69
C LEU A 141 9.73 1.01 3.66
N LEU A 142 9.79 2.12 2.93
CA LEU A 142 10.80 2.39 1.91
C LEU A 142 11.69 3.56 2.33
N ALA A 143 13.00 3.40 2.28
CA ALA A 143 13.95 4.52 2.37
C ALA A 143 14.54 4.81 0.98
N ALA A 144 14.55 6.08 0.60
CA ALA A 144 15.14 6.55 -0.65
C ALA A 144 16.28 7.53 -0.36
N SER A 145 17.47 7.22 -0.90
CA SER A 145 18.65 8.08 -0.81
C SER A 145 18.93 8.74 -2.15
N PHE A 146 18.79 10.06 -2.19
CA PHE A 146 19.00 10.86 -3.39
C PHE A 146 20.44 11.39 -3.46
N PRO A 147 21.14 11.14 -4.57
CA PRO A 147 22.50 11.65 -4.73
C PRO A 147 22.52 13.15 -5.02
N LYS A 148 23.55 13.86 -4.57
CA LYS A 148 23.72 15.30 -4.89
C LYS A 148 23.78 15.59 -6.38
N LYS A 149 24.29 14.65 -7.18
CA LYS A 149 24.34 14.76 -8.64
C LYS A 149 23.05 14.19 -9.24
N LYS A 150 22.23 15.03 -9.84
CA LYS A 150 20.90 14.68 -10.39
C LYS A 150 20.88 13.51 -11.39
N THR A 151 22.00 13.20 -12.03
CA THR A 151 22.11 12.09 -13.00
C THR A 151 22.65 10.79 -12.40
N ALA A 152 23.00 10.79 -11.12
CA ALA A 152 23.47 9.58 -10.44
C ALA A 152 22.29 8.73 -9.95
N PRO A 153 22.48 7.41 -9.80
CA PRO A 153 21.39 6.54 -9.41
C PRO A 153 20.92 6.78 -7.96
N ILE A 154 19.60 6.62 -7.75
CA ILE A 154 18.91 6.71 -6.48
C ILE A 154 18.93 5.34 -5.83
N GLY A 155 19.29 5.26 -4.56
CA GLY A 155 19.23 4.02 -3.78
C GLY A 155 17.90 3.87 -3.09
N LEU A 156 17.22 2.76 -3.33
CA LEU A 156 15.97 2.35 -2.72
C LEU A 156 16.22 1.14 -1.84
N VAL A 157 15.76 1.18 -0.59
CA VAL A 157 15.80 0.04 0.33
C VAL A 157 14.47 -0.05 1.06
N TRP A 158 13.85 -1.22 1.03
CA TRP A 158 12.55 -1.39 1.67
C TRP A 158 12.48 -2.67 2.49
N LEU A 159 11.63 -2.61 3.51
CA LEU A 159 11.35 -3.71 4.41
C LEU A 159 9.85 -3.84 4.64
N THR A 160 9.38 -5.06 4.62
CA THR A 160 8.05 -5.44 5.09
C THR A 160 8.19 -6.06 6.48
N LEU A 161 7.89 -5.29 7.53
CA LEU A 161 8.10 -5.78 8.91
C LEU A 161 7.24 -7.01 9.25
N SER A 162 6.11 -7.19 8.57
CA SER A 162 5.20 -8.31 8.83
C SER A 162 5.69 -9.67 8.36
N ASN A 163 6.76 -9.73 7.56
CA ASN A 163 7.37 -10.98 7.08
C ASN A 163 8.90 -10.92 6.97
N GLY A 164 9.52 -9.79 7.30
CA GLY A 164 10.96 -9.62 7.26
C GLY A 164 11.57 -9.48 5.86
N ASP A 165 10.77 -9.38 4.77
CA ASP A 165 11.27 -9.26 3.39
C ASP A 165 12.03 -7.95 3.21
N PHE A 166 13.35 -8.03 3.06
CA PHE A 166 14.28 -6.92 3.02
C PHE A 166 14.96 -6.86 1.66
N ARG A 167 14.70 -5.80 0.90
CA ARG A 167 15.16 -5.66 -0.47
C ARG A 167 15.79 -4.31 -0.73
N ALA A 168 16.66 -4.27 -1.74
CA ALA A 168 17.29 -3.05 -2.23
C ALA A 168 17.31 -3.00 -3.74
N GLU A 169 17.30 -1.80 -4.29
CA GLU A 169 17.41 -1.52 -5.72
C GLU A 169 18.14 -0.20 -5.93
N GLU A 170 18.91 -0.12 -7.02
CA GLU A 170 19.50 1.13 -7.48
C GLU A 170 18.84 1.51 -8.80
N VAL A 171 18.14 2.65 -8.82
CA VAL A 171 17.35 3.08 -9.98
C VAL A 171 17.89 4.37 -10.57
N THR A 172 17.70 4.54 -11.88
CA THR A 172 17.94 5.86 -12.51
C THR A 172 16.87 6.85 -12.08
N PRO A 173 17.13 8.18 -12.11
CA PRO A 173 16.11 9.17 -11.82
C PRO A 173 14.83 8.99 -12.66
N ASP A 174 14.96 8.57 -13.91
CA ASP A 174 13.82 8.37 -14.82
C ASP A 174 13.00 7.11 -14.47
N SER A 175 13.63 6.09 -13.85
CA SER A 175 12.95 4.86 -13.40
C SER A 175 12.37 4.96 -11.98
N PHE A 176 12.66 6.03 -11.23
CA PHE A 176 12.25 6.17 -9.83
C PHE A 176 10.73 6.05 -9.64
N GLU A 177 9.96 6.76 -10.46
CA GLU A 177 8.48 6.74 -10.41
C GLU A 177 7.91 5.34 -10.70
N ALA A 178 8.49 4.63 -11.65
CA ALA A 178 8.08 3.26 -11.97
C ALA A 178 8.40 2.29 -10.81
N ALA A 179 9.56 2.43 -10.18
CA ALA A 179 9.94 1.65 -9.01
C ALA A 179 9.02 1.96 -7.82
N LEU A 180 8.73 3.24 -7.56
CA LEU A 180 7.84 3.65 -6.48
C LEU A 180 6.42 3.09 -6.66
N ALA A 181 5.88 3.15 -7.88
CA ALA A 181 4.58 2.57 -8.22
C ALA A 181 4.56 1.02 -8.12
N ARG A 182 5.69 0.35 -8.40
CA ARG A 182 5.84 -1.09 -8.25
C ARG A 182 5.90 -1.52 -6.78
N ILE A 183 6.75 -0.85 -5.98
CA ILE A 183 6.94 -1.13 -4.55
C ILE A 183 5.69 -0.74 -3.77
N ARG A 184 5.11 0.43 -4.06
CA ARG A 184 3.92 0.99 -3.41
C ARG A 184 4.07 1.04 -1.88
N PRO A 185 5.00 1.84 -1.39
CA PRO A 185 5.26 1.92 0.04
C PRO A 185 4.08 2.56 0.79
N SER A 186 3.83 2.07 2.00
CA SER A 186 2.92 2.72 2.95
C SER A 186 3.56 3.95 3.58
N GLU A 187 4.91 3.95 3.66
CA GLU A 187 5.68 5.04 4.21
C GLU A 187 7.01 5.17 3.47
N LEU A 188 7.36 6.41 3.10
CA LEU A 188 8.60 6.76 2.41
C LEU A 188 9.49 7.60 3.34
N LEU A 189 10.70 7.11 3.61
CA LEU A 189 11.74 7.83 4.35
C LEU A 189 12.67 8.57 3.39
N VAL A 190 12.82 9.86 3.60
CA VAL A 190 13.73 10.72 2.83
C VAL A 190 14.50 11.65 3.77
N ASP A 191 15.55 12.31 3.26
CA ASP A 191 16.17 13.41 3.95
C ASP A 191 15.25 14.64 4.02
N GLU A 192 15.62 15.62 4.85
CA GLU A 192 14.77 16.80 5.07
C GLU A 192 14.61 17.67 3.83
N ASP A 193 15.63 17.68 2.93
CA ASP A 193 15.63 18.48 1.71
C ASP A 193 14.58 17.96 0.71
N MET A 194 14.39 16.66 0.63
CA MET A 194 13.45 15.99 -0.29
C MET A 194 11.99 15.98 0.19
N LYS A 195 11.75 16.31 1.48
CA LYS A 195 10.42 16.25 2.10
C LYS A 195 9.32 16.95 1.31
N ARG A 196 9.60 18.20 0.92
CA ARG A 196 8.60 19.04 0.25
C ARG A 196 8.27 18.50 -1.14
N GLU A 197 9.29 18.09 -1.86
CA GLU A 197 9.15 17.56 -3.21
C GLU A 197 8.32 16.27 -3.18
N MET A 198 8.69 15.30 -2.35
CA MET A 198 8.01 14.02 -2.24
C MET A 198 6.56 14.15 -1.75
N ARG A 199 6.31 15.00 -0.75
CA ARG A 199 4.92 15.24 -0.30
C ARG A 199 4.03 15.91 -1.34
N THR A 200 4.62 16.71 -2.22
CA THR A 200 3.85 17.38 -3.29
C THR A 200 3.60 16.43 -4.45
N ALA A 201 4.60 15.62 -4.80
CA ALA A 201 4.49 14.65 -5.90
C ALA A 201 3.60 13.44 -5.52
N HIS A 202 3.67 12.99 -4.27
CA HIS A 202 3.01 11.76 -3.77
C HIS A 202 2.18 12.03 -2.51
N PRO A 203 1.07 12.78 -2.62
CA PRO A 203 0.21 13.10 -1.47
C PRO A 203 -0.45 11.87 -0.83
N GLU A 204 -0.52 10.75 -1.56
CA GLU A 204 -1.09 9.47 -1.11
C GLU A 204 -0.11 8.64 -0.24
N ILE A 205 1.19 8.94 -0.27
CA ILE A 205 2.22 8.24 0.50
C ILE A 205 2.55 9.03 1.77
N ALA A 206 2.60 8.35 2.90
CA ALA A 206 3.09 8.96 4.14
C ALA A 206 4.60 9.22 4.03
N VAL A 207 5.01 10.49 4.00
CA VAL A 207 6.43 10.86 3.90
C VAL A 207 6.98 11.25 5.26
N SER A 208 7.91 10.45 5.78
CA SER A 208 8.68 10.69 7.00
C SER A 208 10.09 11.14 6.66
N THR A 209 10.67 11.96 7.52
CA THR A 209 12.01 12.53 7.29
C THR A 209 12.96 12.18 8.40
N LEU A 210 14.20 11.94 8.02
CA LEU A 210 15.33 11.78 8.91
C LEU A 210 16.40 12.83 8.58
N PRO A 211 17.17 13.28 9.57
CA PRO A 211 18.35 14.12 9.33
C PRO A 211 19.36 13.45 8.37
N ASP A 212 20.06 14.24 7.57
CA ASP A 212 21.01 13.80 6.54
C ASP A 212 22.07 12.80 7.03
N TRP A 213 22.47 12.88 8.30
CA TRP A 213 23.47 11.98 8.87
C TRP A 213 23.01 10.53 9.01
N HIS A 214 21.71 10.25 8.89
CA HIS A 214 21.18 8.89 8.79
C HIS A 214 21.41 8.30 7.39
N PHE A 215 21.57 9.14 6.36
CA PHE A 215 21.86 8.69 4.98
C PHE A 215 23.37 8.61 4.72
N ASP A 216 24.10 7.85 5.57
CA ASP A 216 25.55 7.65 5.49
C ASP A 216 25.90 6.23 5.01
N ALA A 217 26.55 6.14 3.85
CA ALA A 217 26.90 4.85 3.24
C ALA A 217 27.92 4.03 4.07
N LYS A 218 28.85 4.69 4.78
CA LYS A 218 29.85 3.98 5.60
C LYS A 218 29.21 3.39 6.84
N ARG A 219 28.33 4.15 7.48
CA ARG A 219 27.51 3.65 8.59
C ARG A 219 26.59 2.52 8.14
N GLY A 220 25.99 2.67 6.95
CA GLY A 220 25.14 1.65 6.36
C GLY A 220 25.86 0.31 6.16
N ALA A 221 27.05 0.33 5.61
CA ALA A 221 27.86 -0.87 5.48
C ALA A 221 28.16 -1.51 6.86
N SER A 222 28.55 -0.71 7.85
CA SER A 222 28.83 -1.21 9.20
C SER A 222 27.56 -1.75 9.90
N ASN A 223 26.43 -1.06 9.76
CA ASN A 223 25.16 -1.47 10.33
C ASN A 223 24.62 -2.76 9.73
N LEU A 224 24.72 -2.92 8.40
CA LEU A 224 24.37 -4.18 7.72
C LEU A 224 25.24 -5.33 8.20
N CYS A 225 26.58 -5.15 8.24
CA CYS A 225 27.50 -6.17 8.76
C CYS A 225 27.16 -6.55 10.22
N ALA A 226 26.86 -5.57 11.08
CA ALA A 226 26.52 -5.81 12.47
C ALA A 226 25.17 -6.53 12.63
N THR A 227 24.16 -6.12 11.86
CA THR A 227 22.81 -6.68 11.93
C THR A 227 22.78 -8.16 11.52
N PHE A 228 23.58 -8.53 10.50
CA PHE A 228 23.59 -9.88 9.95
C PHE A 228 24.83 -10.71 10.36
N GLY A 229 25.67 -10.19 11.27
CA GLY A 229 26.86 -10.90 11.73
C GLY A 229 27.90 -11.17 10.63
N MET A 230 27.95 -10.31 9.61
CA MET A 230 28.83 -10.46 8.44
C MET A 230 30.09 -9.61 8.58
N THR A 231 31.19 -10.06 7.95
CA THR A 231 32.44 -9.31 7.90
C THR A 231 32.60 -8.45 6.67
N ALA A 232 31.88 -8.76 5.59
CA ALA A 232 31.88 -8.03 4.31
C ALA A 232 30.54 -8.20 3.59
N LEU A 233 30.21 -7.26 2.70
CA LEU A 233 28.93 -7.21 1.96
C LEU A 233 29.02 -7.70 0.51
N ASP A 234 30.17 -8.27 0.11
CA ASP A 234 30.42 -8.66 -1.28
C ASP A 234 29.44 -9.73 -1.78
N ALA A 235 28.95 -10.59 -0.87
CA ALA A 235 27.94 -11.60 -1.19
C ALA A 235 26.59 -11.02 -1.63
N TRP A 236 26.30 -9.76 -1.32
CA TRP A 236 25.05 -9.08 -1.67
C TRP A 236 25.20 -8.10 -2.84
N ASP A 237 26.41 -7.95 -3.42
CA ASP A 237 26.71 -7.02 -4.51
C ASP A 237 26.34 -5.55 -4.24
N VAL A 238 26.38 -5.12 -2.96
CA VAL A 238 26.02 -3.76 -2.55
C VAL A 238 27.23 -2.91 -2.13
N THR A 239 28.42 -3.47 -2.07
CA THR A 239 29.63 -2.83 -1.55
C THR A 239 29.94 -1.49 -2.24
N ASN A 240 29.68 -1.37 -3.54
CA ASN A 240 29.92 -0.17 -4.34
C ASN A 240 28.67 0.71 -4.54
N ARG A 241 27.50 0.30 -4.04
CA ARG A 241 26.23 1.00 -4.22
C ARG A 241 26.00 1.97 -3.05
N THR A 242 26.68 3.10 -3.09
CA THR A 242 26.72 4.06 -1.97
C THR A 242 25.35 4.61 -1.59
N THR A 243 24.45 4.82 -2.55
CA THR A 243 23.08 5.29 -2.31
C THR A 243 22.22 4.22 -1.65
N VAL A 244 22.37 2.95 -2.04
CA VAL A 244 21.72 1.81 -1.38
C VAL A 244 22.19 1.67 0.07
N LEU A 245 23.50 1.74 0.32
CA LEU A 245 24.04 1.66 1.67
C LEU A 245 23.54 2.80 2.56
N ALA A 246 23.42 4.00 2.02
CA ALA A 246 22.89 5.17 2.73
C ALA A 246 21.40 5.00 3.07
N ALA A 247 20.58 4.54 2.12
CA ALA A 247 19.17 4.24 2.34
C ALA A 247 18.99 3.11 3.37
N ALA A 248 19.83 2.06 3.33
CA ALA A 248 19.80 0.97 4.28
C ALA A 248 20.10 1.45 5.71
N ASN A 249 21.06 2.37 5.88
CA ASN A 249 21.32 2.96 7.19
C ASN A 249 20.12 3.69 7.73
N ALA A 250 19.51 4.57 6.92
CA ALA A 250 18.34 5.36 7.32
C ALA A 250 17.16 4.44 7.73
N LEU A 251 16.90 3.39 6.96
CA LEU A 251 15.84 2.43 7.24
C LEU A 251 16.08 1.66 8.54
N LEU A 252 17.29 1.12 8.75
CA LEU A 252 17.62 0.36 9.95
C LEU A 252 17.62 1.22 11.20
N ASP A 253 18.12 2.45 11.13
CA ASP A 253 18.07 3.40 12.24
C ASP A 253 16.62 3.77 12.59
N TYR A 254 15.78 4.02 11.58
CA TYR A 254 14.36 4.32 11.79
C TYR A 254 13.60 3.17 12.45
N ILE A 255 13.88 1.93 12.06
CA ILE A 255 13.28 0.75 12.70
C ILE A 255 13.70 0.66 14.16
N ARG A 256 14.99 0.86 14.48
CA ARG A 256 15.46 0.85 15.88
C ARG A 256 14.80 1.93 16.72
N GLU A 257 14.61 3.12 16.15
CA GLU A 257 13.94 4.22 16.86
C GLU A 257 12.44 3.96 17.06
N THR A 258 11.75 3.33 16.10
CA THR A 258 10.30 3.13 16.16
C THR A 258 9.91 1.89 16.97
N GLN A 259 10.71 0.82 16.93
CA GLN A 259 10.43 -0.43 17.64
C GLN A 259 10.99 -0.45 19.06
N VAL A 260 11.78 0.56 19.44
CA VAL A 260 12.37 0.74 20.79
C VAL A 260 13.16 -0.48 21.24
N ASP A 261 12.57 -1.39 22.04
CA ASP A 261 13.22 -2.58 22.59
C ASP A 261 12.92 -3.85 21.77
N LEU A 262 12.08 -3.77 20.74
CA LEU A 262 11.67 -4.89 19.92
C LEU A 262 12.58 -5.00 18.68
N VAL A 263 13.21 -6.14 18.48
CA VAL A 263 14.06 -6.41 17.30
C VAL A 263 13.28 -7.31 16.35
N PRO A 264 12.74 -6.79 15.26
CA PRO A 264 12.06 -7.62 14.28
C PRO A 264 13.05 -8.56 13.59
N PHE A 265 12.56 -9.72 13.17
CA PHE A 265 13.33 -10.56 12.26
C PHE A 265 13.40 -9.88 10.89
N ILE A 266 14.62 -9.81 10.33
CA ILE A 266 14.89 -9.23 9.01
C ILE A 266 15.61 -10.29 8.19
N GLU A 267 15.09 -10.65 7.02
CA GLU A 267 15.79 -11.52 6.07
C GLU A 267 17.09 -10.88 5.54
N PRO A 268 18.05 -11.67 5.09
CA PRO A 268 19.21 -11.14 4.37
C PRO A 268 18.79 -10.24 3.21
N LEU A 269 19.54 -9.14 3.00
CA LEU A 269 19.24 -8.17 1.94
C LEU A 269 19.26 -8.84 0.56
N LYS A 270 18.19 -8.67 -0.19
CA LYS A 270 18.05 -9.13 -1.58
C LYS A 270 18.16 -7.93 -2.51
N LEU A 271 19.21 -7.92 -3.33
CA LEU A 271 19.35 -6.92 -4.40
C LEU A 271 18.37 -7.28 -5.53
N VAL A 272 17.54 -6.32 -5.90
CA VAL A 272 16.60 -6.41 -7.02
C VAL A 272 17.15 -5.59 -8.17
N GLU A 273 17.04 -6.10 -9.38
CA GLU A 273 17.40 -5.36 -10.59
C GLU A 273 16.14 -5.14 -11.45
N GLU A 274 16.02 -3.94 -12.01
CA GLU A 274 14.91 -3.60 -12.93
C GLU A 274 14.83 -4.60 -14.10
N SER A 275 15.96 -5.17 -14.49
CA SER A 275 16.07 -6.17 -15.57
C SER A 275 15.34 -7.48 -15.30
N GLN A 276 14.99 -7.78 -14.04
CA GLN A 276 14.29 -9.01 -13.66
C GLN A 276 12.79 -8.97 -14.00
N PHE A 277 12.21 -7.78 -14.15
CA PHE A 277 10.77 -7.61 -14.33
C PHE A 277 10.44 -6.80 -15.58
N ILE A 278 9.23 -7.00 -16.11
CA ILE A 278 8.67 -6.12 -17.12
C ILE A 278 8.30 -4.80 -16.43
N VAL A 279 8.87 -3.70 -16.92
CA VAL A 279 8.64 -2.37 -16.34
C VAL A 279 7.28 -1.85 -16.80
N LEU A 280 6.43 -1.51 -15.83
CA LEU A 280 5.19 -0.78 -16.05
C LEU A 280 5.30 0.58 -15.36
N ASP A 281 5.15 1.65 -16.10
CA ASP A 281 5.08 2.99 -15.53
C ASP A 281 3.78 3.20 -14.72
N PRO A 282 3.69 4.25 -13.86
CA PRO A 282 2.52 4.49 -13.03
C PRO A 282 1.22 4.65 -13.82
N SER A 283 1.26 5.33 -14.97
CA SER A 283 0.11 5.52 -15.86
C SER A 283 -0.35 4.20 -16.44
N THR A 284 0.57 3.35 -16.86
CA THR A 284 0.29 2.01 -17.41
C THR A 284 -0.37 1.10 -16.39
N ARG A 285 0.14 1.04 -15.15
CA ARG A 285 -0.49 0.26 -14.07
C ARG A 285 -1.93 0.67 -13.83
N ARG A 286 -2.15 1.98 -13.73
CA ARG A 286 -3.49 2.56 -13.53
C ARG A 286 -4.39 2.30 -14.73
N ASN A 287 -3.92 2.56 -15.97
CA ASN A 287 -4.72 2.40 -17.17
C ASN A 287 -5.12 0.94 -17.44
N LEU A 288 -4.31 -0.02 -17.02
CA LEU A 288 -4.61 -1.45 -17.12
C LEU A 288 -5.46 -1.96 -15.95
N GLU A 289 -5.71 -1.14 -14.94
CA GLU A 289 -6.46 -1.51 -13.73
C GLU A 289 -5.94 -2.83 -13.11
N VAL A 290 -4.61 -2.93 -12.96
CA VAL A 290 -3.98 -4.18 -12.48
C VAL A 290 -4.48 -4.52 -11.09
N ASP A 291 -4.42 -3.58 -10.14
CA ASP A 291 -4.85 -3.76 -8.76
C ASP A 291 -5.54 -2.54 -8.15
N GLU A 292 -5.75 -1.49 -8.94
CA GLU A 292 -6.52 -0.30 -8.60
C GLU A 292 -7.53 0.02 -9.69
N SER A 293 -8.76 0.33 -9.29
CA SER A 293 -9.81 0.71 -10.22
C SER A 293 -9.75 2.17 -10.62
N LEU A 294 -10.04 2.45 -11.87
CA LEU A 294 -10.23 3.82 -12.41
C LEU A 294 -11.59 4.42 -12.03
N SER A 295 -12.51 3.65 -11.45
CA SER A 295 -13.82 4.15 -11.05
C SER A 295 -13.67 5.24 -9.98
N ALA A 296 -14.51 6.28 -10.06
CA ALA A 296 -14.46 7.42 -9.15
C ALA A 296 -14.58 7.05 -7.64
N ASN A 297 -15.19 5.91 -7.36
CA ASN A 297 -15.36 5.41 -6.00
C ASN A 297 -14.30 4.36 -5.62
N GLY A 298 -13.37 4.00 -6.51
CA GLY A 298 -12.38 2.93 -6.27
C GLY A 298 -12.94 1.51 -6.20
N GLU A 299 -14.23 1.30 -6.44
CA GLU A 299 -14.94 0.03 -6.24
C GLU A 299 -15.11 -0.83 -7.51
N GLY A 300 -14.49 -0.46 -8.63
CA GLY A 300 -14.56 -1.25 -9.86
C GLY A 300 -13.71 -2.52 -9.80
N PRO A 301 -14.06 -3.56 -10.62
CA PRO A 301 -13.25 -4.77 -10.71
C PRO A 301 -11.88 -4.48 -11.33
N THR A 302 -10.83 -5.05 -10.74
CA THR A 302 -9.44 -4.98 -11.23
C THR A 302 -8.97 -6.35 -11.68
N LEU A 303 -7.83 -6.44 -12.39
CA LEU A 303 -7.24 -7.72 -12.73
C LEU A 303 -7.00 -8.55 -11.47
N PHE A 304 -6.40 -7.95 -10.43
CA PHE A 304 -6.17 -8.63 -9.16
C PHE A 304 -7.48 -9.16 -8.54
N SER A 305 -8.54 -8.34 -8.47
CA SER A 305 -9.79 -8.75 -7.83
C SER A 305 -10.49 -9.92 -8.55
N VAL A 306 -10.28 -10.03 -9.86
CA VAL A 306 -10.82 -11.15 -10.66
C VAL A 306 -9.97 -12.41 -10.52
N MET A 307 -8.65 -12.26 -10.37
CA MET A 307 -7.72 -13.37 -10.26
C MET A 307 -7.59 -13.94 -8.84
N ASP A 308 -7.92 -13.15 -7.81
CA ASP A 308 -7.69 -13.49 -6.39
C ASP A 308 -8.69 -14.55 -5.90
N HIS A 309 -8.40 -15.80 -6.24
CA HIS A 309 -9.03 -17.00 -5.71
C HIS A 309 -8.15 -17.72 -4.68
N CYS A 310 -7.18 -17.00 -4.09
CA CYS A 310 -6.31 -17.55 -3.06
C CYS A 310 -7.10 -17.92 -1.81
N ALA A 311 -6.76 -19.04 -1.21
CA ALA A 311 -7.32 -19.53 0.05
C ALA A 311 -6.81 -18.72 1.25
N THR A 312 -5.55 -18.23 1.17
CA THR A 312 -4.87 -17.53 2.26
C THR A 312 -4.69 -16.04 1.95
N ALA A 313 -4.64 -15.22 3.00
CA ALA A 313 -4.24 -13.82 2.86
C ALA A 313 -2.79 -13.67 2.37
N MET A 314 -1.90 -14.62 2.74
CA MET A 314 -0.52 -14.69 2.26
C MET A 314 -0.46 -14.89 0.75
N GLY A 315 -1.26 -15.83 0.20
CA GLY A 315 -1.40 -16.05 -1.23
C GLY A 315 -1.94 -14.83 -1.97
N SER A 316 -2.95 -14.15 -1.43
CA SER A 316 -3.47 -12.91 -2.01
C SER A 316 -2.40 -11.80 -2.10
N ARG A 317 -1.54 -11.66 -1.07
CA ARG A 317 -0.40 -10.71 -1.11
C ARG A 317 0.64 -11.11 -2.15
N GLU A 318 0.98 -12.38 -2.22
CA GLU A 318 1.93 -12.92 -3.20
C GLU A 318 1.41 -12.79 -4.64
N MET A 319 0.12 -13.06 -4.89
CA MET A 319 -0.50 -12.85 -6.20
C MET A 319 -0.45 -11.40 -6.63
N ARG A 320 -0.75 -10.46 -5.72
CA ARG A 320 -0.64 -9.03 -5.98
C ARG A 320 0.78 -8.66 -6.38
N ARG A 321 1.79 -9.22 -5.71
CA ARG A 321 3.19 -9.02 -6.04
C ARG A 321 3.52 -9.58 -7.43
N TRP A 322 3.09 -10.79 -7.77
CA TRP A 322 3.35 -11.39 -9.09
C TRP A 322 2.74 -10.60 -10.24
N LEU A 323 1.56 -10.03 -10.04
CA LEU A 323 0.93 -9.16 -11.04
C LEU A 323 1.62 -7.80 -11.17
N ARG A 324 2.23 -7.29 -10.11
CA ARG A 324 3.01 -6.05 -10.13
C ARG A 324 4.42 -6.23 -10.67
N GLU A 325 4.98 -7.41 -10.52
CA GLU A 325 6.34 -7.79 -10.86
C GLU A 325 6.34 -8.96 -11.86
N PRO A 326 5.73 -8.80 -13.08
CA PRO A 326 5.77 -9.85 -14.09
C PRO A 326 7.22 -10.09 -14.51
N LEU A 327 7.61 -11.35 -14.57
CA LEU A 327 9.01 -11.77 -14.80
C LEU A 327 9.47 -11.44 -16.23
N ARG A 328 10.78 -11.36 -16.43
CA ARG A 328 11.41 -11.34 -17.76
C ARG A 328 12.15 -12.65 -18.07
N SER A 329 12.35 -13.49 -17.07
CA SER A 329 12.96 -14.81 -17.23
C SER A 329 11.97 -15.77 -17.88
N MET A 330 12.32 -16.30 -19.07
CA MET A 330 11.54 -17.34 -19.74
C MET A 330 11.54 -18.63 -18.94
N GLU A 331 12.63 -18.97 -18.30
CA GLU A 331 12.82 -20.18 -17.51
C GLU A 331 11.87 -20.18 -16.30
N ASP A 332 11.94 -19.12 -15.47
CA ASP A 332 11.09 -19.00 -14.28
C ASP A 332 9.61 -18.91 -14.64
N THR A 333 9.27 -18.18 -15.72
CA THR A 333 7.90 -18.08 -16.20
C THR A 333 7.39 -19.44 -16.70
N SER A 334 8.22 -20.19 -17.45
CA SER A 334 7.86 -21.54 -17.90
C SER A 334 7.66 -22.49 -16.71
N ALA A 335 8.51 -22.42 -15.70
CA ALA A 335 8.38 -23.22 -14.48
C ALA A 335 7.04 -22.96 -13.76
N ARG A 336 6.58 -21.69 -13.72
CA ARG A 336 5.24 -21.37 -13.21
C ARG A 336 4.13 -21.97 -14.08
N HIS A 337 4.23 -21.86 -15.42
CA HIS A 337 3.26 -22.45 -16.33
C HIS A 337 3.20 -23.99 -16.19
N ASP A 338 4.36 -24.65 -16.05
CA ASP A 338 4.44 -26.11 -15.85
C ASP A 338 3.73 -26.52 -14.55
N ALA A 339 3.94 -25.74 -13.48
CA ALA A 339 3.28 -25.96 -12.19
C ALA A 339 1.75 -25.76 -12.28
N VAL A 340 1.30 -24.68 -12.93
CA VAL A 340 -0.14 -24.41 -13.15
C VAL A 340 -0.78 -25.53 -13.96
N GLU A 341 -0.11 -26.00 -15.02
CA GLU A 341 -0.62 -27.11 -15.86
C GLU A 341 -0.76 -28.42 -15.08
N ALA A 342 0.26 -28.76 -14.28
CA ALA A 342 0.24 -29.96 -13.44
C ALA A 342 -0.89 -29.92 -12.40
N ILE A 343 -1.04 -28.78 -11.70
CA ILE A 343 -2.12 -28.59 -10.70
C ILE A 343 -3.50 -28.59 -11.37
N MET A 344 -3.64 -27.97 -12.55
CA MET A 344 -4.89 -27.94 -13.28
C MET A 344 -5.31 -29.34 -13.76
N GLY A 345 -4.35 -30.17 -14.14
CA GLY A 345 -4.57 -31.52 -14.63
C GLY A 345 -4.99 -32.54 -13.57
N ASP A 346 -4.78 -32.23 -12.27
CA ASP A 346 -5.10 -33.11 -11.14
C ASP A 346 -6.09 -32.42 -10.18
N GLU A 347 -7.37 -32.52 -10.49
CA GLU A 347 -8.43 -31.89 -9.70
C GLU A 347 -8.48 -32.38 -8.24
N PRO A 348 -8.34 -33.68 -7.92
CA PRO A 348 -8.31 -34.17 -6.55
C PRO A 348 -7.17 -33.54 -5.73
N SER A 349 -5.96 -33.46 -6.30
CA SER A 349 -4.82 -32.83 -5.64
C SER A 349 -5.03 -31.33 -5.46
N ARG A 350 -5.59 -30.65 -6.46
CA ARG A 350 -5.92 -29.21 -6.38
C ARG A 350 -6.91 -28.92 -5.25
N GLU A 351 -7.98 -29.70 -5.11
CA GLU A 351 -8.95 -29.53 -4.02
C GLU A 351 -8.33 -29.84 -2.65
N HIS A 352 -7.45 -30.84 -2.59
CA HIS A 352 -6.72 -31.15 -1.36
C HIS A 352 -5.77 -30.00 -0.97
N PHE A 353 -5.00 -29.45 -1.90
CA PHE A 353 -4.12 -28.30 -1.64
C PHE A 353 -4.93 -27.11 -1.13
N PHE A 354 -6.04 -26.80 -1.79
CA PHE A 354 -6.91 -25.73 -1.37
C PHE A 354 -7.46 -25.94 0.05
N ALA A 355 -7.91 -27.15 0.39
CA ALA A 355 -8.43 -27.44 1.72
C ALA A 355 -7.37 -27.30 2.82
N VAL A 356 -6.13 -27.69 2.56
CA VAL A 356 -5.01 -27.51 3.50
C VAL A 356 -4.69 -26.03 3.66
N LEU A 357 -4.61 -25.29 2.57
CA LEU A 357 -4.28 -23.86 2.56
C LEU A 357 -5.39 -23.02 3.24
N ASP A 358 -6.67 -23.32 3.00
CA ASP A 358 -7.81 -22.62 3.61
C ASP A 358 -7.84 -22.75 5.15
N ALA A 359 -7.30 -23.84 5.67
CA ALA A 359 -7.18 -24.05 7.11
C ALA A 359 -5.98 -23.29 7.74
N LEU A 360 -5.05 -22.76 6.93
CA LEU A 360 -3.86 -22.09 7.46
C LEU A 360 -4.18 -20.68 7.99
N PRO A 361 -3.68 -20.34 9.18
CA PRO A 361 -3.64 -18.96 9.63
C PRO A 361 -2.63 -18.16 8.80
N ASP A 362 -2.57 -16.85 9.01
CA ASP A 362 -1.53 -16.00 8.43
C ASP A 362 -0.18 -16.25 9.11
N VAL A 363 0.50 -17.33 8.68
CA VAL A 363 1.75 -17.82 9.27
C VAL A 363 2.86 -16.76 9.17
N GLU A 364 2.94 -15.97 8.10
CA GLU A 364 3.91 -14.88 7.96
C GLU A 364 3.80 -13.89 9.11
N ARG A 365 2.58 -13.39 9.35
CA ARG A 365 2.32 -12.39 10.39
C ARG A 365 2.46 -12.96 11.79
N ILE A 366 2.11 -14.23 11.98
CA ILE A 366 2.30 -14.90 13.27
C ILE A 366 3.79 -15.10 13.55
N ALA A 367 4.58 -15.58 12.60
CA ALA A 367 6.02 -15.77 12.73
C ALA A 367 6.76 -14.46 13.07
N SER A 368 6.39 -13.37 12.41
CA SER A 368 6.92 -12.04 12.72
C SER A 368 6.58 -11.60 14.14
N ARG A 369 5.36 -11.87 14.63
CA ARG A 369 4.97 -11.56 16.01
C ARG A 369 5.61 -12.47 17.04
N VAL A 370 5.93 -13.71 16.68
CA VAL A 370 6.75 -14.61 17.49
C VAL A 370 8.14 -14.00 17.69
N SER A 371 8.79 -13.55 16.62
CA SER A 371 10.11 -12.92 16.71
C SER A 371 10.11 -11.63 17.55
N LEU A 372 9.00 -10.87 17.52
CA LEU A 372 8.82 -9.66 18.31
C LEU A 372 8.34 -9.93 19.75
N GLY A 373 8.07 -11.18 20.15
CA GLY A 373 7.54 -11.52 21.47
C GLY A 373 6.11 -11.00 21.73
N THR A 374 5.35 -10.64 20.67
CA THR A 374 4.00 -10.03 20.77
C THR A 374 2.87 -10.97 20.34
N VAL A 375 3.19 -12.20 20.01
CA VAL A 375 2.24 -13.23 19.57
C VAL A 375 1.22 -13.54 20.66
N ARG A 376 -0.02 -13.83 20.27
CA ARG A 376 -1.11 -14.17 21.20
C ARG A 376 -1.24 -15.68 21.37
N PRO A 377 -1.75 -16.17 22.54
CA PRO A 377 -1.87 -17.60 22.80
C PRO A 377 -2.63 -18.38 21.72
N ARG A 378 -3.73 -17.83 21.20
CA ARG A 378 -4.52 -18.48 20.15
C ARG A 378 -3.78 -18.57 18.82
N GLU A 379 -2.90 -17.64 18.54
CA GLU A 379 -2.09 -17.65 17.30
C GLU A 379 -1.04 -18.75 17.36
N LEU A 380 -0.39 -18.97 18.53
CA LEU A 380 0.50 -20.10 18.71
C LEU A 380 -0.25 -21.44 18.66
N ALA A 381 -1.47 -21.50 19.21
CA ALA A 381 -2.29 -22.70 19.11
C ALA A 381 -2.69 -22.98 17.64
N SER A 382 -3.01 -21.94 16.86
CA SER A 382 -3.31 -22.16 15.43
C SER A 382 -2.09 -22.66 14.63
N LEU A 383 -0.87 -22.22 14.97
CA LEU A 383 0.35 -22.82 14.39
C LEU A 383 0.49 -24.29 14.80
N ARG A 384 0.36 -24.62 16.10
CA ARG A 384 0.37 -26.00 16.60
C ARG A 384 -0.54 -26.91 15.80
N ASP A 385 -1.77 -26.44 15.54
CA ASP A 385 -2.83 -27.26 14.95
C ASP A 385 -2.68 -27.41 13.42
N THR A 386 -2.03 -26.48 12.73
CA THR A 386 -1.98 -26.43 11.26
C THR A 386 -0.62 -26.79 10.67
N LEU A 387 0.49 -26.53 11.34
CA LEU A 387 1.84 -26.84 10.84
C LEU A 387 2.07 -28.33 10.51
N PRO A 388 1.55 -29.31 11.30
CA PRO A 388 1.70 -30.72 10.93
C PRO A 388 1.13 -31.06 9.55
N THR A 389 -0.06 -30.53 9.24
CA THR A 389 -0.73 -30.77 7.95
C THR A 389 0.00 -30.07 6.82
N LEU A 390 0.49 -28.83 7.05
CA LEU A 390 1.31 -28.09 6.10
C LEU A 390 2.60 -28.83 5.77
N SER A 391 3.30 -29.33 6.80
CA SER A 391 4.56 -30.08 6.65
C SER A 391 4.34 -31.41 5.92
N ALA A 392 3.25 -32.11 6.20
CA ALA A 392 2.88 -33.33 5.50
C ALA A 392 2.58 -33.08 4.01
N LEU A 393 1.89 -31.97 3.70
CA LEU A 393 1.69 -31.54 2.31
C LEU A 393 3.04 -31.22 1.64
N GLY A 394 3.92 -30.47 2.34
CA GLY A 394 5.26 -30.18 1.85
C GLY A 394 6.07 -31.42 1.51
N ALA A 395 6.08 -32.40 2.40
CA ALA A 395 6.76 -33.68 2.19
C ALA A 395 6.24 -34.42 0.96
N SER A 396 4.92 -34.38 0.69
CA SER A 396 4.32 -35.00 -0.49
C SER A 396 4.72 -34.31 -1.81
N LEU A 397 5.02 -33.01 -1.78
CA LEU A 397 5.42 -32.22 -2.94
C LEU A 397 6.93 -32.24 -3.18
N ALA A 398 7.75 -32.57 -2.17
CA ALA A 398 9.21 -32.50 -2.23
C ALA A 398 9.83 -33.41 -3.32
N ASP A 399 9.15 -34.50 -3.67
CA ASP A 399 9.56 -35.49 -4.68
C ASP A 399 8.94 -35.19 -6.06
N SER A 400 8.30 -34.04 -6.26
CA SER A 400 7.72 -33.64 -7.55
C SER A 400 8.78 -33.60 -8.65
N PRO A 401 8.46 -34.03 -9.89
CA PRO A 401 9.35 -33.93 -11.03
C PRO A 401 9.57 -32.47 -11.48
N LEU A 402 8.76 -31.53 -11.01
CA LEU A 402 8.87 -30.11 -11.33
C LEU A 402 9.66 -29.42 -10.22
N ASP A 403 10.82 -28.85 -10.58
CA ASP A 403 11.76 -28.23 -9.63
C ASP A 403 11.11 -27.15 -8.76
N LEU A 404 10.20 -26.34 -9.33
CA LEU A 404 9.47 -25.31 -8.59
C LEU A 404 8.59 -25.93 -7.51
N ILE A 405 7.80 -26.94 -7.84
CA ILE A 405 6.90 -27.60 -6.89
C ILE A 405 7.71 -28.35 -5.84
N ALA A 406 8.77 -29.05 -6.25
CA ALA A 406 9.67 -29.72 -5.31
C ALA A 406 10.37 -28.74 -4.35
N GLY A 407 10.78 -27.58 -4.85
CA GLY A 407 11.34 -26.49 -4.05
C GLY A 407 10.36 -25.96 -3.01
N ILE A 408 9.12 -25.71 -3.43
CA ILE A 408 8.01 -25.32 -2.55
C ILE A 408 7.80 -26.41 -1.48
N GLY A 409 7.73 -27.67 -1.88
CA GLY A 409 7.55 -28.80 -0.96
C GLY A 409 8.64 -28.89 0.09
N ARG A 410 9.90 -28.78 -0.29
CA ARG A 410 11.05 -28.79 0.64
C ARG A 410 10.98 -27.64 1.65
N SER A 411 10.59 -26.46 1.21
CA SER A 411 10.46 -25.27 2.08
C SER A 411 9.29 -25.37 3.05
N MET A 412 8.22 -26.09 2.68
CA MET A 412 7.07 -26.35 3.56
C MET A 412 7.29 -27.49 4.53
N THR A 413 8.31 -28.32 4.32
CA THR A 413 8.65 -29.45 5.21
C THR A 413 9.40 -28.92 6.43
N LEU A 414 8.74 -28.90 7.58
CA LEU A 414 9.25 -28.35 8.84
C LEU A 414 9.68 -29.46 9.81
N ASN A 415 10.55 -29.12 10.78
CA ASN A 415 10.87 -29.99 11.90
C ASN A 415 9.66 -30.12 12.83
N SER A 416 9.32 -31.37 13.24
CA SER A 416 8.20 -31.64 14.13
C SER A 416 8.38 -31.03 15.54
N GLU A 417 9.61 -30.79 15.96
CA GLU A 417 9.91 -30.19 17.28
C GLU A 417 9.15 -28.88 17.51
N ILE A 418 8.88 -28.11 16.44
CA ILE A 418 8.20 -26.81 16.53
C ILE A 418 6.78 -26.99 17.10
N TRP A 419 5.96 -27.81 16.48
CA TRP A 419 4.56 -27.99 16.93
C TRP A 419 4.43 -28.94 18.10
N GLU A 420 5.30 -29.96 18.23
CA GLU A 420 5.34 -30.86 19.39
C GLU A 420 5.62 -30.08 20.67
N ARG A 421 6.54 -29.11 20.61
CA ARG A 421 6.82 -28.22 21.74
C ARG A 421 5.63 -27.35 22.11
N LEU A 422 4.91 -26.83 21.13
CA LEU A 422 3.68 -26.05 21.32
C LEU A 422 2.56 -26.95 21.92
N GLU A 423 2.41 -28.18 21.45
CA GLU A 423 1.40 -29.14 21.94
C GLU A 423 1.66 -29.52 23.41
N GLN A 424 2.92 -29.76 23.77
CA GLN A 424 3.28 -30.07 25.16
C GLN A 424 3.07 -28.88 26.10
N SER A 425 3.16 -27.65 25.57
CA SER A 425 3.22 -26.44 26.39
C SER A 425 1.89 -25.69 26.50
N LEU A 426 1.08 -25.72 25.48
CA LEU A 426 -0.20 -24.98 25.46
C LEU A 426 -1.37 -25.89 25.87
N VAL A 427 -2.37 -25.30 26.50
CA VAL A 427 -3.67 -25.98 26.66
C VAL A 427 -4.35 -26.14 25.28
N PRO A 428 -5.29 -27.10 25.12
CA PRO A 428 -5.96 -27.30 23.81
C PRO A 428 -6.61 -26.03 23.24
N GLU A 429 -7.34 -25.29 24.05
CA GLU A 429 -8.02 -24.05 23.68
C GLU A 429 -7.55 -22.90 24.58
N PRO A 430 -6.44 -22.24 24.28
CA PRO A 430 -5.95 -21.14 25.09
C PRO A 430 -6.85 -19.89 24.95
N PRO A 431 -6.86 -19.02 25.98
CA PRO A 431 -7.59 -17.76 25.94
C PRO A 431 -7.04 -16.81 24.88
N GLY A 432 -7.81 -15.77 24.54
CA GLY A 432 -7.38 -14.77 23.56
C GLY A 432 -6.21 -13.91 24.04
N MET A 433 -6.08 -13.72 25.35
CA MET A 433 -5.03 -12.92 25.97
C MET A 433 -4.38 -13.67 27.12
N LEU A 434 -3.08 -13.60 27.23
CA LEU A 434 -2.31 -14.23 28.32
C LEU A 434 -2.78 -13.82 29.73
N ARG A 435 -3.19 -12.56 29.89
CA ARG A 435 -3.72 -12.04 31.18
C ARG A 435 -5.00 -12.72 31.67
N ASP A 436 -5.69 -13.43 30.80
CA ASP A 436 -6.91 -14.15 31.15
C ASP A 436 -6.61 -15.46 31.90
N GLY A 437 -5.33 -15.91 31.85
CA GLY A 437 -4.79 -17.10 32.52
C GLY A 437 -5.16 -18.39 31.81
N ASP A 438 -4.65 -19.53 32.31
CA ASP A 438 -4.91 -20.88 31.79
C ASP A 438 -4.47 -21.08 30.33
N THR A 439 -3.32 -20.50 29.97
CA THR A 439 -2.68 -20.62 28.65
C THR A 439 -1.71 -21.81 28.57
N ILE A 440 -0.82 -21.93 29.58
CA ILE A 440 0.20 -22.99 29.65
C ILE A 440 -0.39 -24.24 30.29
N ALA A 441 -0.06 -25.39 29.75
CA ALA A 441 -0.48 -26.70 30.33
C ALA A 441 0.14 -26.90 31.72
N SER A 442 -0.65 -27.43 32.67
CA SER A 442 -0.18 -27.68 34.03
C SER A 442 0.95 -28.70 34.10
N SER A 443 1.11 -29.57 33.09
CA SER A 443 2.22 -30.50 32.93
C SER A 443 3.59 -29.83 32.76
N CYS A 444 3.65 -28.58 32.37
CA CYS A 444 4.91 -27.87 32.10
C CYS A 444 5.66 -27.48 33.37
N SER A 445 4.95 -27.33 34.49
CA SER A 445 5.55 -26.92 35.75
C SER A 445 4.78 -27.50 36.93
N PRO A 446 5.45 -28.26 37.78
CA PRO A 446 4.86 -28.77 39.05
C PRO A 446 4.36 -27.61 39.93
N GLU A 447 5.09 -26.51 40.01
CA GLU A 447 4.68 -25.31 40.76
C GLU A 447 3.41 -24.68 40.19
N LEU A 448 3.29 -24.58 38.87
CA LEU A 448 2.06 -24.07 38.22
C LEU A 448 0.87 -24.99 38.51
N ALA A 449 1.08 -26.31 38.47
CA ALA A 449 0.07 -27.29 38.80
C ALA A 449 -0.42 -27.14 40.26
N GLU A 450 0.49 -26.97 41.22
CA GLU A 450 0.17 -26.77 42.65
C GLU A 450 -0.62 -25.46 42.85
N LEU A 451 -0.18 -24.37 42.22
CA LEU A 451 -0.85 -23.05 42.35
C LEU A 451 -2.27 -23.10 41.79
N ARG A 452 -2.49 -23.79 40.67
CA ARG A 452 -3.83 -23.96 40.07
C ARG A 452 -4.69 -24.90 40.88
N HIS A 453 -4.13 -26.02 41.36
CA HIS A 453 -4.86 -26.95 42.21
C HIS A 453 -5.37 -26.23 43.47
N PHE A 454 -4.54 -25.40 44.11
CA PHE A 454 -4.97 -24.58 45.24
C PHE A 454 -6.07 -23.57 44.86
N ARG A 455 -5.99 -22.95 43.67
CA ARG A 455 -7.02 -22.05 43.17
C ARG A 455 -8.37 -22.78 43.00
N ASP A 456 -8.34 -23.95 42.40
CA ASP A 456 -9.54 -24.75 42.13
C ASP A 456 -10.13 -25.35 43.43
N ASP A 457 -9.27 -25.81 44.33
CA ASP A 457 -9.69 -26.24 45.67
C ASP A 457 -10.26 -25.14 46.54
N THR A 458 -9.89 -23.89 46.31
CA THR A 458 -10.43 -22.76 47.07
C THR A 458 -11.96 -22.71 47.04
N SER A 459 -12.57 -23.02 45.91
CA SER A 459 -14.05 -23.07 45.78
C SER A 459 -14.66 -24.19 46.63
N ARG A 460 -13.99 -25.36 46.72
CA ARG A 460 -14.41 -26.47 47.57
C ARG A 460 -14.21 -26.13 49.05
N ILE A 461 -13.09 -25.58 49.41
CA ILE A 461 -12.79 -25.11 50.78
C ILE A 461 -13.82 -24.10 51.25
N LEU A 462 -14.25 -23.18 50.39
CA LEU A 462 -15.27 -22.18 50.71
C LEU A 462 -16.65 -22.81 50.89
N LEU A 463 -17.01 -23.85 50.12
CA LEU A 463 -18.26 -24.59 50.27
C LEU A 463 -18.26 -25.41 51.57
N GLU A 464 -17.17 -26.12 51.86
CA GLU A 464 -16.99 -26.85 53.12
C GLU A 464 -17.02 -25.90 54.33
N MET A 465 -16.42 -24.73 54.22
CA MET A 465 -16.50 -23.67 55.24
C MET A 465 -17.92 -23.15 55.38
N GLU A 466 -18.65 -22.91 54.30
CA GLU A 466 -20.05 -22.48 54.33
C GLU A 466 -20.94 -23.50 55.08
N GLU A 467 -20.79 -24.78 54.76
CA GLU A 467 -21.53 -25.86 55.42
C GLU A 467 -21.16 -25.96 56.91
N ARG A 468 -19.90 -25.87 57.26
CA ARG A 468 -19.40 -25.90 58.63
C ARG A 468 -19.92 -24.69 59.44
N GLU A 469 -19.83 -23.49 58.86
CA GLU A 469 -20.29 -22.26 59.50
C GLU A 469 -21.79 -22.21 59.62
N ARG A 470 -22.56 -22.75 58.70
CA ARG A 470 -24.00 -22.93 58.82
C ARG A 470 -24.34 -23.89 59.97
N ALA A 471 -23.66 -25.00 60.08
CA ALA A 471 -23.86 -25.97 61.18
C ALA A 471 -23.49 -25.38 62.54
N ALA A 472 -22.40 -24.62 62.61
CA ALA A 472 -21.92 -24.02 63.86
C ALA A 472 -22.78 -22.84 64.36
N THR A 473 -23.30 -22.03 63.45
CA THR A 473 -24.09 -20.82 63.74
C THR A 473 -25.59 -21.08 63.79
N GLY A 474 -26.08 -22.17 63.19
CA GLY A 474 -27.53 -22.43 62.98
C GLY A 474 -28.20 -21.51 61.96
N ILE A 475 -27.45 -20.67 61.22
CA ILE A 475 -27.93 -19.71 60.25
C ILE A 475 -28.00 -20.35 58.87
N ASN A 476 -29.14 -20.91 58.47
CA ASN A 476 -29.34 -21.58 57.18
C ASN A 476 -29.17 -20.67 55.97
N THR A 477 -29.29 -19.37 56.14
CA THR A 477 -29.16 -18.38 55.04
C THR A 477 -27.72 -17.85 54.91
N LEU A 478 -26.76 -18.30 55.70
CA LEU A 478 -25.37 -17.93 55.61
C LEU A 478 -24.79 -18.42 54.31
N ARG A 479 -24.09 -17.50 53.57
CA ARG A 479 -23.36 -17.82 52.36
C ARG A 479 -21.94 -17.24 52.38
N VAL A 480 -20.98 -18.03 51.91
CA VAL A 480 -19.63 -17.55 51.64
C VAL A 480 -19.52 -17.14 50.19
N GLN A 481 -19.20 -15.89 49.91
CA GLN A 481 -19.18 -15.32 48.55
C GLN A 481 -17.95 -14.46 48.31
N TYR A 482 -17.71 -14.13 47.06
CA TYR A 482 -16.63 -13.25 46.58
C TYR A 482 -17.20 -12.12 45.73
N ASN A 483 -16.67 -10.91 45.87
CA ASN A 483 -16.79 -9.88 44.91
C ASN A 483 -15.48 -9.07 44.75
N LYS A 484 -15.28 -8.44 43.59
CA LYS A 484 -14.05 -7.69 43.27
C LYS A 484 -13.74 -6.53 44.22
N VAL A 485 -14.75 -5.93 44.87
CA VAL A 485 -14.59 -4.76 45.76
C VAL A 485 -14.35 -5.16 47.21
N SER A 486 -15.05 -6.19 47.68
CA SER A 486 -15.04 -6.61 49.10
C SER A 486 -14.28 -7.87 49.35
N GLY A 487 -13.64 -8.51 48.32
CA GLY A 487 -12.95 -9.82 48.50
C GLY A 487 -13.90 -10.95 48.91
N PHE A 488 -13.41 -11.94 49.68
CA PHE A 488 -14.23 -12.98 50.26
C PHE A 488 -14.99 -12.46 51.49
N TYR A 489 -16.24 -12.85 51.64
CA TYR A 489 -17.09 -12.48 52.76
C TYR A 489 -18.15 -13.53 53.07
N ILE A 490 -18.53 -13.58 54.33
CA ILE A 490 -19.70 -14.34 54.81
C ILE A 490 -20.89 -13.39 54.80
N GLU A 491 -21.89 -13.69 53.97
CA GLU A 491 -23.14 -12.93 53.89
C GLU A 491 -24.22 -13.55 54.75
N VAL A 492 -24.80 -12.77 55.66
CA VAL A 492 -25.89 -13.15 56.54
C VAL A 492 -27.05 -12.20 56.35
N THR A 493 -28.28 -12.69 56.32
CA THR A 493 -29.45 -11.89 56.21
C THR A 493 -29.63 -11.04 57.48
N LYS A 494 -30.15 -9.84 57.38
CA LYS A 494 -30.27 -8.86 58.48
C LYS A 494 -31.05 -9.39 59.67
N GLY A 495 -32.03 -10.28 59.44
CA GLY A 495 -32.80 -10.92 60.54
C GLY A 495 -32.05 -11.96 61.35
N ALA A 496 -30.89 -12.44 60.89
CA ALA A 496 -30.04 -13.36 61.59
C ALA A 496 -28.69 -12.73 62.05
N ALA A 497 -28.53 -11.42 61.86
CA ALA A 497 -27.29 -10.71 62.19
C ALA A 497 -26.94 -10.74 63.70
N ASP A 498 -27.93 -10.85 64.58
CA ASP A 498 -27.73 -10.93 66.02
C ASP A 498 -27.27 -12.31 66.50
N GLN A 499 -27.38 -13.33 65.65
CA GLN A 499 -26.93 -14.71 65.94
C GLN A 499 -25.49 -14.96 65.51
N VAL A 500 -24.82 -13.95 64.94
CA VAL A 500 -23.45 -14.10 64.46
C VAL A 500 -22.48 -14.18 65.62
N PRO A 501 -21.50 -15.13 65.59
CA PRO A 501 -20.51 -15.25 66.66
C PRO A 501 -19.61 -14.03 66.81
N MET A 502 -19.12 -13.76 68.05
CA MET A 502 -18.30 -12.57 68.35
C MET A 502 -17.00 -12.49 67.52
N HIS A 503 -16.48 -13.61 67.01
CA HIS A 503 -15.24 -13.64 66.24
C HIS A 503 -15.44 -13.21 64.75
N TYR A 504 -16.69 -13.02 64.31
CA TYR A 504 -16.94 -12.46 62.99
C TYR A 504 -16.77 -10.93 63.01
N GLN A 505 -15.90 -10.46 62.16
CA GLN A 505 -15.69 -9.01 61.99
C GLN A 505 -16.59 -8.46 60.88
N ARG A 506 -17.42 -7.47 61.23
CA ARG A 506 -18.34 -6.84 60.26
C ARG A 506 -17.53 -6.04 59.24
N ARG A 507 -17.69 -6.34 57.95
CA ARG A 507 -17.00 -5.68 56.82
C ARG A 507 -17.90 -4.64 56.13
N GLN A 508 -19.19 -4.97 55.97
CA GLN A 508 -20.13 -4.09 55.27
C GLN A 508 -21.58 -4.38 55.69
N THR A 509 -22.38 -3.33 55.81
CA THR A 509 -23.81 -3.42 56.05
C THR A 509 -24.56 -2.96 54.78
N LEU A 510 -25.44 -3.82 54.25
CA LEU A 510 -26.28 -3.58 53.09
C LEU A 510 -27.77 -3.48 53.56
N LYS A 511 -28.66 -3.16 52.62
CA LYS A 511 -30.08 -2.98 52.91
C LYS A 511 -30.75 -4.24 53.50
N ASN A 512 -30.40 -5.42 52.98
CA ASN A 512 -31.03 -6.70 53.30
C ASN A 512 -30.10 -7.74 53.97
N CYS A 513 -28.83 -7.50 53.99
CA CYS A 513 -27.81 -8.43 54.53
C CYS A 513 -26.64 -7.68 55.16
N GLU A 514 -25.87 -8.39 55.98
CA GLU A 514 -24.60 -7.93 56.50
C GLU A 514 -23.48 -8.87 56.06
N ARG A 515 -22.28 -8.31 55.82
CA ARG A 515 -21.11 -9.03 55.37
C ARG A 515 -20.06 -9.05 56.46
N PHE A 516 -19.56 -10.23 56.71
CA PHE A 516 -18.56 -10.49 57.76
C PHE A 516 -17.31 -11.13 57.17
N ILE A 517 -16.23 -11.06 57.92
CA ILE A 517 -14.97 -11.77 57.65
C ILE A 517 -14.51 -12.45 58.93
N THR A 518 -13.93 -13.66 58.81
CA THR A 518 -13.25 -14.38 59.90
C THR A 518 -11.75 -14.39 59.64
N PRO A 519 -10.91 -14.58 60.71
CA PRO A 519 -9.46 -14.74 60.52
C PRO A 519 -9.10 -15.89 59.57
N GLU A 520 -9.88 -17.00 59.63
CA GLU A 520 -9.70 -18.14 58.71
C GLU A 520 -10.03 -17.76 57.26
N LEU A 521 -11.17 -17.10 57.01
CA LEU A 521 -11.55 -16.66 55.67
C LEU A 521 -10.54 -15.63 55.12
N LYS A 522 -10.01 -14.79 56.01
CA LYS A 522 -8.94 -13.84 55.62
C LYS A 522 -7.66 -14.55 55.22
N SER A 523 -7.27 -15.59 55.95
CA SER A 523 -6.10 -16.41 55.59
C SER A 523 -6.28 -17.14 54.26
N ILE A 524 -7.50 -17.64 53.97
CA ILE A 524 -7.83 -18.24 52.67
C ILE A 524 -7.78 -17.19 51.57
N GLU A 525 -8.33 -15.99 51.81
CA GLU A 525 -8.30 -14.84 50.88
C GLU A 525 -6.87 -14.48 50.49
N ASP A 526 -6.01 -14.26 51.50
CA ASP A 526 -4.60 -13.84 51.28
C ASP A 526 -3.81 -14.91 50.53
N ARG A 527 -4.03 -16.19 50.81
CA ARG A 527 -3.40 -17.31 50.10
C ARG A 527 -3.94 -17.44 48.66
N ALA A 528 -5.25 -17.31 48.46
CA ALA A 528 -5.84 -17.43 47.13
C ALA A 528 -5.40 -16.29 46.21
N LEU A 529 -5.35 -15.05 46.71
CA LEU A 529 -4.86 -13.89 45.92
C LEU A 529 -3.37 -14.04 45.61
N SER A 530 -2.53 -14.38 46.60
CA SER A 530 -1.11 -14.61 46.36
C SER A 530 -0.85 -15.76 45.37
N SER A 531 -1.61 -16.86 45.44
CA SER A 531 -1.49 -17.98 44.51
C SER A 531 -1.91 -17.58 43.07
N LYS A 532 -2.95 -16.77 42.96
CA LYS A 532 -3.40 -16.25 41.64
C LYS A 532 -2.35 -15.33 40.99
N GLU A 533 -1.78 -14.40 41.76
CA GLU A 533 -0.73 -13.51 41.30
C GLU A 533 0.55 -14.27 40.90
N ARG A 534 0.97 -15.21 41.74
CA ARG A 534 2.13 -16.08 41.47
C ARG A 534 1.90 -16.99 40.26
N SER A 535 0.70 -17.59 40.14
CA SER A 535 0.34 -18.38 38.98
C SER A 535 0.39 -17.58 37.69
N ALA A 536 -0.14 -16.36 37.69
CA ALA A 536 -0.12 -15.48 36.51
C ALA A 536 1.31 -15.03 36.13
N ALA A 537 2.16 -14.75 37.14
CA ALA A 537 3.55 -14.38 36.92
C ALA A 537 4.37 -15.56 36.36
N LEU A 538 4.22 -16.74 36.93
CA LEU A 538 4.90 -17.96 36.46
C LEU A 538 4.41 -18.38 35.07
N GLU A 539 3.13 -18.28 34.82
CA GLU A 539 2.54 -18.58 33.52
C GLU A 539 3.07 -17.62 32.43
N LYS A 540 3.23 -16.33 32.76
CA LYS A 540 3.86 -15.38 31.87
C LYS A 540 5.31 -15.75 31.58
N GLU A 541 6.09 -16.09 32.59
CA GLU A 541 7.49 -16.51 32.41
C GLU A 541 7.61 -17.74 31.49
N LEU A 542 6.77 -18.76 31.73
CA LEU A 542 6.74 -19.95 30.89
C LEU A 542 6.29 -19.66 29.46
N TYR A 543 5.33 -18.76 29.29
CA TYR A 543 4.87 -18.33 27.98
C TYR A 543 5.95 -17.54 27.22
N ASP A 544 6.60 -16.57 27.87
CA ASP A 544 7.69 -15.78 27.29
C ASP A 544 8.85 -16.71 26.87
N LYS A 545 9.16 -17.73 27.67
CA LYS A 545 10.15 -18.75 27.32
C LYS A 545 9.72 -19.58 26.09
N LEU A 546 8.47 -20.03 26.04
CA LEU A 546 7.94 -20.76 24.88
C LEU A 546 8.00 -19.92 23.61
N VAL A 547 7.65 -18.63 23.69
CA VAL A 547 7.74 -17.70 22.56
C VAL A 547 9.19 -17.54 22.10
N ALA A 548 10.15 -17.39 23.03
CA ALA A 548 11.57 -17.29 22.70
C ALA A 548 12.10 -18.56 22.02
N GLU A 549 11.74 -19.74 22.52
CA GLU A 549 12.08 -21.03 21.89
C GLU A 549 11.48 -21.13 20.48
N THR A 550 10.22 -20.71 20.28
CA THR A 550 9.58 -20.72 18.96
C THR A 550 10.21 -19.71 18.02
N ALA A 551 10.71 -18.58 18.54
CA ALA A 551 11.36 -17.53 17.74
C ALA A 551 12.65 -17.98 17.07
N GLU A 552 13.34 -18.99 17.62
CA GLU A 552 14.52 -19.59 16.97
C GLU A 552 14.18 -20.21 15.61
N HIS A 553 12.92 -20.62 15.40
CA HIS A 553 12.41 -21.21 14.16
C HIS A 553 11.74 -20.19 13.20
N THR A 554 11.80 -18.89 13.50
CA THR A 554 11.19 -17.84 12.64
C THR A 554 11.62 -17.93 11.19
N PRO A 555 12.91 -18.14 10.83
CA PRO A 555 13.33 -18.27 9.43
C PRO A 555 12.64 -19.41 8.70
N GLU A 556 12.52 -20.57 9.35
CA GLU A 556 11.87 -21.76 8.79
C GLU A 556 10.35 -21.53 8.60
N LEU A 557 9.70 -20.94 9.59
CA LEU A 557 8.27 -20.58 9.51
C LEU A 557 7.98 -19.59 8.37
N LEU A 558 8.82 -18.58 8.21
CA LEU A 558 8.67 -17.60 7.13
C LEU A 558 8.92 -18.22 5.74
N ALA A 559 9.94 -19.10 5.64
CA ALA A 559 10.21 -19.82 4.40
C ALA A 559 9.02 -20.73 4.01
N ALA A 560 8.45 -21.44 4.98
CA ALA A 560 7.28 -22.30 4.76
C ALA A 560 6.03 -21.48 4.40
N ALA A 561 5.81 -20.35 5.06
CA ALA A 561 4.71 -19.44 4.77
C ALA A 561 4.80 -18.86 3.35
N LYS A 562 5.98 -18.45 2.92
CA LYS A 562 6.25 -17.97 1.56
C LYS A 562 6.01 -19.06 0.51
N ALA A 563 6.48 -20.28 0.78
CA ALA A 563 6.25 -21.42 -0.09
C ALA A 563 4.75 -21.77 -0.18
N ALA A 564 4.03 -21.75 0.94
CA ALA A 564 2.58 -21.93 0.97
C ALA A 564 1.85 -20.83 0.18
N ALA A 565 2.26 -19.57 0.30
CA ALA A 565 1.71 -18.46 -0.48
C ALA A 565 1.93 -18.65 -1.99
N GLN A 566 3.12 -19.12 -2.41
CA GLN A 566 3.40 -19.41 -3.81
C GLN A 566 2.54 -20.59 -4.35
N LEU A 567 2.40 -21.64 -3.55
CA LEU A 567 1.50 -22.76 -3.91
C LEU A 567 0.06 -22.28 -4.07
N ASP A 568 -0.39 -21.42 -3.18
CA ASP A 568 -1.75 -20.85 -3.20
C ASP A 568 -2.00 -20.03 -4.48
N VAL A 569 -1.04 -19.20 -4.90
CA VAL A 569 -1.13 -18.46 -6.18
C VAL A 569 -1.21 -19.42 -7.37
N LEU A 570 -0.37 -20.45 -7.40
CA LEU A 570 -0.38 -21.46 -8.47
C LEU A 570 -1.71 -22.22 -8.50
N CYS A 571 -2.27 -22.57 -7.35
CA CYS A 571 -3.59 -23.18 -7.22
C CYS A 571 -4.71 -22.25 -7.69
N ALA A 572 -4.65 -20.97 -7.33
CA ALA A 572 -5.60 -19.95 -7.76
C ALA A 572 -5.57 -19.75 -9.29
N PHE A 573 -4.37 -19.69 -9.89
CA PHE A 573 -4.21 -19.61 -11.34
C PHE A 573 -4.77 -20.86 -12.03
N ALA A 574 -4.45 -22.05 -11.52
CA ALA A 574 -4.95 -23.32 -12.07
C ALA A 574 -6.48 -23.41 -11.99
N ARG A 575 -7.07 -23.04 -10.85
CA ARG A 575 -8.51 -23.02 -10.64
C ARG A 575 -9.19 -22.02 -11.59
N HIS A 576 -8.70 -20.79 -11.63
CA HIS A 576 -9.26 -19.75 -12.49
C HIS A 576 -9.18 -20.14 -13.98
N ALA A 577 -8.06 -20.73 -14.41
CA ALA A 577 -7.88 -21.21 -15.77
C ALA A 577 -8.86 -22.35 -16.13
N ALA A 578 -9.06 -23.31 -15.22
CA ALA A 578 -10.00 -24.42 -15.42
C ALA A 578 -11.45 -23.92 -15.52
N GLU A 579 -11.90 -23.03 -14.61
CA GLU A 579 -13.26 -22.50 -14.57
C GLU A 579 -13.57 -21.61 -15.78
N ASN A 580 -12.61 -20.81 -16.27
CA ASN A 580 -12.80 -19.80 -17.32
C ASN A 580 -12.27 -20.22 -18.69
N ARG A 581 -11.83 -21.48 -18.83
CA ARG A 581 -11.30 -22.02 -20.10
C ARG A 581 -10.14 -21.17 -20.64
N TRP A 582 -9.20 -20.84 -19.76
CA TRP A 582 -7.96 -20.20 -20.15
C TRP A 582 -6.94 -21.25 -20.57
N HIS A 583 -6.06 -20.87 -21.49
CA HIS A 583 -5.10 -21.80 -22.06
C HIS A 583 -3.67 -21.39 -21.71
N ARG A 584 -2.80 -22.38 -21.67
CA ARG A 584 -1.37 -22.19 -21.50
C ARG A 584 -0.80 -21.36 -22.66
N PRO A 585 -0.17 -20.18 -22.41
CA PRO A 585 0.55 -19.45 -23.42
C PRO A 585 1.88 -20.15 -23.74
N LYS A 586 2.34 -20.00 -24.98
CA LYS A 586 3.67 -20.43 -25.42
C LYS A 586 4.62 -19.26 -25.33
N LEU A 587 5.76 -19.44 -24.65
CA LEU A 587 6.83 -18.48 -24.63
C LEU A 587 7.71 -18.65 -25.88
N SER A 588 8.04 -17.54 -26.53
CA SER A 588 8.88 -17.50 -27.73
C SER A 588 10.20 -16.77 -27.43
N SER A 589 11.30 -17.22 -28.00
CA SER A 589 12.56 -16.47 -27.96
C SER A 589 12.60 -15.31 -28.96
N ARG A 590 11.68 -15.29 -29.94
CA ARG A 590 11.56 -14.21 -30.91
C ARG A 590 10.64 -13.13 -30.37
N PRO A 591 11.03 -11.86 -30.46
CA PRO A 591 10.17 -10.74 -30.07
C PRO A 591 8.88 -10.73 -30.91
N GLY A 592 7.76 -10.39 -30.27
CA GLY A 592 6.46 -10.31 -30.89
C GLY A 592 5.38 -11.00 -30.08
N LEU A 593 4.15 -10.95 -30.56
CA LEU A 593 3.00 -11.61 -29.96
C LEU A 593 2.02 -12.07 -31.06
N ASP A 594 1.50 -13.28 -30.89
CA ASP A 594 0.45 -13.88 -31.71
C ASP A 594 -0.63 -14.43 -30.80
N ILE A 595 -1.74 -13.71 -30.70
CA ILE A 595 -2.89 -14.02 -29.83
C ILE A 595 -4.07 -14.39 -30.70
N LEU A 596 -4.60 -15.58 -30.52
CA LEU A 596 -5.77 -16.10 -31.22
C LEU A 596 -6.98 -16.07 -30.29
N LYS A 597 -8.04 -15.38 -30.69
CA LYS A 597 -9.30 -15.25 -29.92
C LYS A 597 -9.07 -14.78 -28.47
N GLY A 598 -8.28 -13.72 -28.32
CA GLY A 598 -8.06 -13.08 -27.04
C GLY A 598 -9.31 -12.43 -26.46
N ARG A 599 -9.50 -12.55 -25.16
CA ARG A 599 -10.60 -11.94 -24.39
C ARG A 599 -10.03 -11.03 -23.32
N HIS A 600 -10.83 -10.10 -22.83
CA HIS A 600 -10.42 -9.23 -21.74
C HIS A 600 -10.71 -9.90 -20.40
N PRO A 601 -9.71 -10.21 -19.55
CA PRO A 601 -9.88 -11.02 -18.35
C PRO A 601 -10.91 -10.45 -17.35
N VAL A 602 -11.02 -9.11 -17.26
CA VAL A 602 -11.95 -8.45 -16.34
C VAL A 602 -13.32 -8.25 -16.99
N VAL A 603 -13.36 -7.77 -18.24
CA VAL A 603 -14.64 -7.44 -18.91
C VAL A 603 -15.44 -8.69 -19.24
N GLU A 604 -14.79 -9.82 -19.54
CA GLU A 604 -15.48 -11.08 -19.85
C GLU A 604 -16.30 -11.60 -18.67
N THR A 605 -15.93 -11.26 -17.42
CA THR A 605 -16.71 -11.68 -16.23
C THR A 605 -18.03 -10.93 -16.08
N ALA A 606 -18.15 -9.74 -16.69
CA ALA A 606 -19.33 -8.88 -16.62
C ALA A 606 -20.25 -9.02 -17.83
N ILE A 607 -19.80 -9.67 -18.92
CA ILE A 607 -20.53 -9.72 -20.20
C ILE A 607 -20.71 -11.18 -20.63
N GLU A 608 -21.96 -11.64 -20.74
CA GLU A 608 -22.29 -13.05 -21.12
C GLU A 608 -21.72 -13.47 -22.49
N ASN A 609 -21.65 -12.53 -23.44
CA ASN A 609 -21.22 -12.83 -24.81
C ASN A 609 -20.07 -11.91 -25.22
N TYR A 610 -18.89 -12.11 -24.62
CA TYR A 610 -17.70 -11.42 -25.01
C TYR A 610 -17.23 -11.88 -26.40
N VAL A 611 -16.92 -10.93 -27.30
CA VAL A 611 -16.42 -11.22 -28.66
C VAL A 611 -14.89 -11.30 -28.62
N PRO A 612 -14.31 -12.50 -28.82
CA PRO A 612 -12.87 -12.68 -28.82
C PRO A 612 -12.23 -12.11 -30.10
N ASN A 613 -11.00 -11.61 -29.97
CA ASN A 613 -10.28 -10.99 -31.07
C ASN A 613 -8.84 -11.48 -31.19
N ASP A 614 -8.33 -11.50 -32.43
CA ASP A 614 -6.95 -11.85 -32.70
C ASP A 614 -6.05 -10.63 -32.65
N CYS A 615 -4.77 -10.83 -32.26
CA CYS A 615 -3.73 -9.81 -32.35
C CYS A 615 -2.40 -10.44 -32.76
N ARG A 616 -1.80 -9.93 -33.82
CA ARG A 616 -0.50 -10.38 -34.31
C ARG A 616 0.43 -9.20 -34.53
N LEU A 617 1.55 -9.19 -33.79
CA LEU A 617 2.66 -8.27 -33.96
C LEU A 617 3.96 -9.07 -34.04
N GLU A 618 4.77 -8.77 -35.07
CA GLU A 618 6.04 -9.44 -35.35
C GLU A 618 7.01 -8.46 -36.05
N ASP A 619 8.23 -8.85 -36.32
CA ASP A 619 9.25 -7.94 -36.93
C ASP A 619 8.79 -7.26 -38.21
N GLY A 620 8.01 -7.95 -39.04
CA GLY A 620 7.43 -7.37 -40.27
C GLY A 620 6.08 -6.65 -40.07
N ARG A 621 5.55 -6.62 -38.85
CA ARG A 621 4.26 -6.02 -38.50
C ARG A 621 4.31 -5.49 -37.04
N ARG A 622 5.01 -4.40 -36.84
CA ARG A 622 5.30 -3.87 -35.51
C ARG A 622 4.20 -2.94 -34.99
N MET A 623 3.39 -2.35 -35.86
CA MET A 623 2.31 -1.46 -35.46
C MET A 623 0.97 -1.85 -36.08
N LEU A 624 -0.07 -1.84 -35.27
CA LEU A 624 -1.46 -1.91 -35.71
C LEU A 624 -2.14 -0.55 -35.51
N ILE A 625 -2.57 0.09 -36.61
CA ILE A 625 -3.44 1.26 -36.54
C ILE A 625 -4.88 0.75 -36.38
N VAL A 626 -5.46 1.01 -35.21
CA VAL A 626 -6.79 0.52 -34.83
C VAL A 626 -7.82 1.62 -35.05
N THR A 627 -8.67 1.46 -36.07
CA THR A 627 -9.72 2.43 -36.43
C THR A 627 -11.11 1.93 -36.06
N GLY A 628 -12.09 2.80 -36.06
CA GLY A 628 -13.49 2.46 -35.78
C GLY A 628 -14.15 3.38 -34.74
N PRO A 629 -15.43 3.15 -34.40
CA PRO A 629 -16.18 3.99 -33.47
C PRO A 629 -15.69 3.86 -32.06
N ASN A 630 -15.81 4.94 -31.26
CA ASN A 630 -15.33 4.93 -29.87
C ASN A 630 -16.02 3.89 -28.97
N MET A 631 -17.32 3.68 -29.16
CA MET A 631 -18.07 2.62 -28.45
C MET A 631 -17.85 1.22 -29.02
N GLY A 632 -17.02 1.07 -30.05
CA GLY A 632 -16.71 -0.21 -30.66
C GLY A 632 -15.83 -1.14 -29.85
N GLY A 633 -15.15 -0.63 -28.80
CA GLY A 633 -14.27 -1.41 -27.92
C GLY A 633 -12.78 -1.38 -28.29
N LYS A 634 -12.28 -0.33 -29.01
CA LYS A 634 -10.86 -0.18 -29.34
C LYS A 634 -9.95 -0.26 -28.10
N SER A 635 -10.22 0.57 -27.10
CA SER A 635 -9.44 0.63 -25.86
C SER A 635 -9.53 -0.70 -25.08
N THR A 636 -10.71 -1.33 -25.04
CA THR A 636 -10.92 -2.65 -24.42
C THR A 636 -10.08 -3.73 -25.13
N TYR A 637 -10.05 -3.71 -26.46
CA TYR A 637 -9.21 -4.62 -27.25
C TYR A 637 -7.72 -4.44 -26.94
N MET A 638 -7.22 -3.21 -26.96
CA MET A 638 -5.81 -2.95 -26.65
C MET A 638 -5.45 -3.37 -25.22
N ARG A 639 -6.30 -3.02 -24.24
CA ARG A 639 -6.11 -3.46 -22.85
C ARG A 639 -6.11 -4.99 -22.73
N SER A 640 -6.99 -5.71 -23.47
CA SER A 640 -7.02 -7.17 -23.43
C SER A 640 -5.69 -7.78 -23.90
N VAL A 641 -5.08 -7.22 -24.94
CA VAL A 641 -3.76 -7.65 -25.43
C VAL A 641 -2.69 -7.43 -24.36
N ALA A 642 -2.63 -6.24 -23.77
CA ALA A 642 -1.66 -5.94 -22.72
C ALA A 642 -1.82 -6.82 -21.48
N LEU A 643 -3.06 -7.08 -21.03
CA LEU A 643 -3.34 -7.93 -19.89
C LEU A 643 -2.99 -9.40 -20.18
N ILE A 644 -3.21 -9.90 -21.40
CA ILE A 644 -2.75 -11.24 -21.81
C ILE A 644 -1.23 -11.33 -21.73
N VAL A 645 -0.50 -10.34 -22.21
CA VAL A 645 0.97 -10.29 -22.09
C VAL A 645 1.40 -10.27 -20.62
N LEU A 646 0.78 -9.41 -19.79
CA LEU A 646 1.07 -9.32 -18.36
C LEU A 646 0.84 -10.65 -17.65
N LEU A 647 -0.32 -11.31 -17.86
CA LEU A 647 -0.65 -12.60 -17.28
C LEU A 647 0.33 -13.69 -17.70
N THR A 648 0.72 -13.72 -18.98
CA THR A 648 1.73 -14.64 -19.50
C THR A 648 3.01 -14.56 -18.68
N TRP A 649 3.56 -13.36 -18.50
CA TRP A 649 4.81 -13.15 -17.80
C TRP A 649 4.68 -13.16 -16.26
N ALA A 650 3.47 -13.04 -15.72
CA ALA A 650 3.19 -13.34 -14.31
C ALA A 650 3.21 -14.85 -14.00
N GLY A 651 3.13 -15.69 -15.03
CA GLY A 651 3.10 -17.14 -14.89
C GLY A 651 1.70 -17.76 -14.88
N SER A 652 0.68 -17.00 -15.27
CA SER A 652 -0.71 -17.47 -15.39
C SER A 652 -1.01 -18.00 -16.80
N PHE A 653 -2.04 -18.82 -16.93
CA PHE A 653 -2.70 -19.07 -18.19
C PHE A 653 -3.49 -17.82 -18.62
N VAL A 654 -3.93 -17.77 -19.88
CA VAL A 654 -4.46 -16.57 -20.50
C VAL A 654 -5.84 -16.78 -21.13
N PRO A 655 -6.70 -15.75 -21.16
CA PRO A 655 -8.01 -15.79 -21.80
C PRO A 655 -7.90 -15.72 -23.33
N ALA A 656 -7.31 -16.71 -23.95
CA ALA A 656 -7.15 -16.83 -25.40
C ALA A 656 -7.30 -18.30 -25.84
N ALA A 657 -7.64 -18.54 -27.08
CA ALA A 657 -7.64 -19.90 -27.62
C ALA A 657 -6.21 -20.44 -27.82
N ALA A 658 -5.28 -19.54 -28.17
CA ALA A 658 -3.85 -19.76 -28.18
C ALA A 658 -3.14 -18.41 -28.06
N ALA A 659 -1.96 -18.40 -27.43
CA ALA A 659 -1.10 -17.23 -27.39
C ALA A 659 0.35 -17.66 -27.49
N GLU A 660 1.14 -17.02 -28.37
CA GLU A 660 2.59 -17.10 -28.41
C GLU A 660 3.17 -15.73 -28.15
N ILE A 661 3.89 -15.58 -27.02
CA ILE A 661 4.38 -14.29 -26.54
C ILE A 661 5.91 -14.33 -26.46
N GLY A 662 6.55 -13.39 -27.15
CA GLY A 662 7.99 -13.16 -27.10
C GLY A 662 8.43 -12.31 -25.91
N PRO A 663 9.76 -12.08 -25.77
CA PRO A 663 10.30 -11.28 -24.68
C PRO A 663 9.85 -9.83 -24.80
N ILE A 664 9.23 -9.34 -23.73
CA ILE A 664 8.83 -7.94 -23.53
C ILE A 664 9.65 -7.38 -22.36
N ASP A 665 10.16 -6.17 -22.50
CA ASP A 665 10.92 -5.50 -21.44
C ASP A 665 10.13 -4.43 -20.69
N ARG A 666 9.29 -3.68 -21.43
CA ARG A 666 8.48 -2.59 -20.90
C ARG A 666 7.09 -2.60 -21.50
N MET A 667 6.12 -2.14 -20.75
CA MET A 667 4.76 -1.88 -21.24
C MET A 667 4.41 -0.44 -20.96
N HIS A 668 3.95 0.26 -21.98
CA HIS A 668 3.55 1.66 -21.91
C HIS A 668 2.13 1.82 -22.43
N THR A 669 1.31 2.57 -21.71
CA THR A 669 -0.03 2.89 -22.18
C THR A 669 -0.34 4.38 -22.07
N ARG A 670 -0.93 4.90 -23.12
CA ARG A 670 -1.60 6.19 -23.14
C ARG A 670 -3.06 5.94 -23.51
N ILE A 671 -3.94 5.76 -22.52
CA ILE A 671 -5.35 5.40 -22.67
C ILE A 671 -6.21 6.37 -21.84
N GLY A 672 -7.12 7.09 -22.51
CA GLY A 672 -8.06 8.01 -21.86
C GLY A 672 -7.43 9.33 -21.40
N ALA A 673 -8.25 10.36 -21.28
CA ALA A 673 -7.88 11.61 -20.64
C ALA A 673 -8.47 11.61 -19.21
N SER A 674 -7.65 11.45 -18.18
CA SER A 674 -8.04 11.88 -16.84
C SER A 674 -7.77 13.37 -16.73
N ASP A 675 -8.81 14.16 -16.46
CA ASP A 675 -8.65 15.55 -16.10
C ASP A 675 -7.88 15.63 -14.79
N ASP A 676 -6.59 15.99 -14.84
CA ASP A 676 -5.82 16.30 -13.66
C ASP A 676 -6.05 17.76 -13.26
N LEU A 677 -7.27 18.04 -12.82
CA LEU A 677 -7.67 19.36 -12.31
C LEU A 677 -6.90 19.76 -11.05
N SER A 678 -6.32 18.77 -10.33
CA SER A 678 -5.61 19.02 -9.06
C SER A 678 -4.27 19.73 -9.24
N HIS A 679 -3.59 19.52 -10.39
CA HIS A 679 -2.30 20.14 -10.70
C HIS A 679 -2.41 21.28 -11.73
N GLY A 680 -3.62 21.66 -12.15
CA GLY A 680 -3.84 22.77 -13.09
C GLY A 680 -3.23 22.56 -14.48
N ARG A 681 -2.91 21.30 -14.86
CA ARG A 681 -2.36 20.97 -16.18
C ARG A 681 -3.49 20.73 -17.17
N SER A 682 -3.36 21.29 -18.37
CA SER A 682 -4.27 21.00 -19.48
C SER A 682 -4.17 19.50 -19.84
N THR A 683 -5.32 18.89 -20.19
CA THR A 683 -5.39 17.50 -20.69
C THR A 683 -4.40 17.24 -21.82
N PHE A 684 -4.20 18.21 -22.69
CA PHE A 684 -3.23 18.14 -23.79
C PHE A 684 -1.78 18.09 -23.28
N MET A 685 -1.44 18.86 -22.23
CA MET A 685 -0.09 18.85 -21.66
C MET A 685 0.22 17.50 -20.99
N VAL A 686 -0.74 16.94 -20.26
CA VAL A 686 -0.61 15.59 -19.67
C VAL A 686 -0.40 14.56 -20.79
N GLU A 687 -1.20 14.61 -21.84
CA GLU A 687 -1.10 13.75 -23.01
C GLU A 687 0.28 13.80 -23.66
N MET A 688 0.81 15.00 -23.86
CA MET A 688 2.14 15.17 -24.48
C MET A 688 3.28 14.75 -23.56
N THR A 689 3.15 14.95 -22.26
CA THR A 689 4.13 14.48 -21.29
C THR A 689 4.22 12.96 -21.26
N GLU A 690 3.07 12.26 -21.26
CA GLU A 690 3.01 10.80 -21.35
C GLU A 690 3.59 10.29 -22.68
N ALA A 691 3.26 10.93 -23.78
CA ALA A 691 3.81 10.56 -25.08
C ALA A 691 5.33 10.77 -25.16
N ALA A 692 5.85 11.87 -24.63
CA ALA A 692 7.28 12.14 -24.56
C ALA A 692 8.01 11.11 -23.69
N PHE A 693 7.42 10.73 -22.56
CA PHE A 693 7.95 9.66 -21.71
C PHE A 693 8.03 8.33 -22.47
N ILE A 694 6.97 7.94 -23.16
CA ILE A 694 6.94 6.71 -23.97
C ILE A 694 8.01 6.74 -25.04
N LEU A 695 8.12 7.82 -25.80
CA LEU A 695 9.10 7.96 -26.89
C LEU A 695 10.56 7.88 -26.39
N SER A 696 10.83 8.37 -25.19
CA SER A 696 12.18 8.34 -24.61
C SER A 696 12.56 7.01 -23.96
N HIS A 697 11.59 6.18 -23.54
CA HIS A 697 11.83 4.95 -22.76
C HIS A 697 11.46 3.66 -23.49
N ALA A 698 10.64 3.73 -24.54
CA ALA A 698 10.29 2.54 -25.30
C ALA A 698 11.51 1.99 -26.07
N THR A 699 11.59 0.67 -26.17
CA THR A 699 12.63 -0.08 -26.87
C THR A 699 12.04 -0.93 -27.98
N ASP A 700 12.85 -1.65 -28.72
CA ASP A 700 12.44 -2.61 -29.74
C ASP A 700 11.71 -3.85 -29.19
N ARG A 701 11.67 -4.02 -27.88
CA ARG A 701 10.94 -5.08 -27.16
C ARG A 701 9.80 -4.55 -26.31
N SER A 702 9.52 -3.27 -26.37
CA SER A 702 8.42 -2.68 -25.60
C SER A 702 7.08 -2.89 -26.29
N LEU A 703 6.03 -3.09 -25.48
CA LEU A 703 4.63 -3.04 -25.92
C LEU A 703 4.04 -1.67 -25.60
N VAL A 704 3.60 -0.95 -26.63
CA VAL A 704 3.07 0.41 -26.52
C VAL A 704 1.61 0.45 -26.94
N LEU A 705 0.75 1.02 -26.12
CA LEU A 705 -0.67 1.25 -26.40
C LEU A 705 -0.93 2.75 -26.42
N MET A 706 -1.27 3.28 -27.60
CA MET A 706 -1.62 4.68 -27.81
C MET A 706 -3.08 4.82 -28.19
N ASP A 707 -3.88 5.48 -27.36
CA ASP A 707 -5.30 5.66 -27.59
C ASP A 707 -5.65 7.13 -27.82
N GLU A 708 -6.02 7.43 -29.06
CA GLU A 708 -6.60 8.70 -29.51
C GLU A 708 -5.74 9.94 -29.17
N ILE A 709 -4.44 9.87 -29.46
CA ILE A 709 -3.51 10.98 -29.24
C ILE A 709 -3.80 12.17 -30.18
N GLY A 710 -3.61 13.40 -29.70
CA GLY A 710 -3.81 14.65 -30.46
C GLY A 710 -5.21 15.25 -30.35
N ARG A 711 -6.06 14.79 -29.42
CA ARG A 711 -7.43 15.33 -29.24
C ARG A 711 -7.50 16.68 -28.56
N GLY A 712 -6.51 17.03 -27.75
CA GLY A 712 -6.52 18.25 -26.94
C GLY A 712 -6.16 19.55 -27.66
N THR A 713 -5.94 19.50 -28.98
CA THR A 713 -5.50 20.66 -29.79
C THR A 713 -6.26 20.78 -31.11
N SER A 714 -5.83 21.67 -32.02
CA SER A 714 -6.43 21.78 -33.33
C SER A 714 -6.30 20.49 -34.14
N THR A 715 -7.25 20.22 -35.05
CA THR A 715 -7.28 18.97 -35.82
C THR A 715 -5.98 18.71 -36.61
N PHE A 716 -5.42 19.77 -37.22
CA PHE A 716 -4.19 19.64 -38.01
C PHE A 716 -2.96 19.44 -37.17
N ASP A 717 -2.81 20.16 -36.03
CA ASP A 717 -1.71 19.98 -35.09
C ASP A 717 -1.77 18.56 -34.48
N GLY A 718 -2.96 18.13 -34.02
CA GLY A 718 -3.17 16.81 -33.46
C GLY A 718 -2.85 15.69 -34.46
N LEU A 719 -3.26 15.81 -35.70
CA LEU A 719 -2.94 14.86 -36.78
C LEU A 719 -1.43 14.82 -37.06
N SER A 720 -0.78 15.98 -37.12
CA SER A 720 0.67 16.07 -37.41
C SER A 720 1.50 15.45 -36.30
N LEU A 721 1.14 15.73 -35.04
CA LEU A 721 1.79 15.10 -33.86
C LEU A 721 1.55 13.58 -33.82
N ALA A 722 0.33 13.12 -34.03
CA ALA A 722 0.01 11.70 -34.04
C ALA A 722 0.77 10.95 -35.16
N ALA A 723 0.90 11.58 -36.36
CA ALA A 723 1.67 11.01 -37.46
C ALA A 723 3.17 10.90 -37.14
N ALA A 724 3.76 11.97 -36.59
CA ALA A 724 5.16 11.98 -36.21
C ALA A 724 5.47 10.98 -35.08
N ILE A 725 4.61 10.91 -34.05
CA ILE A 725 4.75 9.93 -32.97
C ILE A 725 4.66 8.49 -33.48
N ALA A 726 3.70 8.20 -34.37
CA ALA A 726 3.54 6.89 -34.96
C ALA A 726 4.77 6.49 -35.81
N GLN A 727 5.31 7.42 -36.60
CA GLN A 727 6.55 7.18 -37.36
C GLN A 727 7.76 6.91 -36.43
N GLU A 728 7.95 7.72 -35.41
CA GLU A 728 9.06 7.56 -34.43
C GLU A 728 9.00 6.18 -33.73
N LEU A 729 7.80 5.76 -33.30
CA LEU A 729 7.58 4.46 -32.68
C LEU A 729 7.90 3.28 -33.60
N VAL A 730 7.67 3.40 -34.90
CA VAL A 730 7.96 2.34 -35.87
C VAL A 730 9.41 2.36 -36.34
N GLN A 731 9.92 3.54 -36.72
CA GLN A 731 11.18 3.66 -37.43
C GLN A 731 12.39 3.67 -36.50
N LYS A 732 12.26 4.38 -35.38
CA LYS A 732 13.39 4.58 -34.45
C LYS A 732 13.34 3.66 -33.25
N THR A 733 12.27 3.69 -32.46
CA THR A 733 12.13 2.82 -31.29
C THR A 733 11.85 1.38 -31.68
N ARG A 734 11.17 1.17 -32.80
CA ARG A 734 10.77 -0.15 -33.30
C ARG A 734 9.93 -0.97 -32.32
N SER A 735 9.17 -0.31 -31.46
CA SER A 735 8.32 -0.94 -30.47
C SER A 735 7.12 -1.68 -31.09
N PHE A 736 6.59 -2.67 -30.40
CA PHE A 736 5.31 -3.30 -30.75
C PHE A 736 4.19 -2.38 -30.32
N THR A 737 3.42 -1.84 -31.25
CA THR A 737 2.50 -0.74 -30.97
C THR A 737 1.08 -1.04 -31.41
N LEU A 738 0.11 -0.83 -30.53
CA LEU A 738 -1.31 -0.71 -30.84
C LEU A 738 -1.68 0.77 -30.79
N PHE A 739 -2.03 1.32 -31.95
CA PHE A 739 -2.27 2.75 -32.12
C PHE A 739 -3.73 3.00 -32.52
N ALA A 740 -4.59 3.25 -31.54
CA ALA A 740 -5.98 3.60 -31.82
C ALA A 740 -6.12 5.08 -32.20
N THR A 741 -6.84 5.34 -33.23
CA THR A 741 -7.03 6.70 -33.74
C THR A 741 -8.40 6.90 -34.38
N HIS A 742 -8.86 8.13 -34.39
CA HIS A 742 -9.99 8.58 -35.16
C HIS A 742 -9.57 9.38 -36.42
N TYR A 743 -8.26 9.61 -36.59
CA TYR A 743 -7.71 10.22 -37.79
C TYR A 743 -7.54 9.15 -38.87
N PHE A 744 -8.42 9.17 -39.89
CA PHE A 744 -8.37 8.21 -41.00
C PHE A 744 -7.13 8.40 -41.87
N GLU A 745 -6.58 9.61 -41.91
CA GLU A 745 -5.37 9.96 -42.65
C GLU A 745 -4.18 9.08 -42.20
N LEU A 746 -4.08 8.72 -40.91
CA LEU A 746 -3.01 7.85 -40.40
C LEU A 746 -3.04 6.45 -41.01
N THR A 747 -4.17 5.99 -41.53
CA THR A 747 -4.24 4.66 -42.18
C THR A 747 -3.35 4.55 -43.42
N ARG A 748 -2.93 5.68 -43.97
CA ARG A 748 -1.99 5.74 -45.11
C ARG A 748 -0.58 5.29 -44.74
N LEU A 749 -0.19 5.40 -43.48
CA LEU A 749 1.10 4.91 -42.96
C LEU A 749 1.35 3.43 -43.31
N ALA A 750 0.29 2.61 -43.36
CA ALA A 750 0.39 1.21 -43.76
C ALA A 750 0.74 0.99 -45.25
N GLN A 751 0.62 2.05 -46.08
CA GLN A 751 1.03 1.99 -47.47
C GLN A 751 2.50 2.40 -47.63
N GLU A 752 3.03 3.20 -46.71
CA GLU A 752 4.35 3.77 -46.73
C GLU A 752 5.35 2.94 -45.96
N LEU A 753 4.93 2.41 -44.78
CA LEU A 753 5.75 1.62 -43.88
C LEU A 753 5.27 0.18 -43.85
N ARG A 754 6.17 -0.75 -44.20
CA ARG A 754 5.85 -2.20 -44.27
C ARG A 754 5.51 -2.80 -42.93
N GLU A 755 6.04 -2.25 -41.87
CA GLU A 755 5.86 -2.70 -40.50
C GLU A 755 4.53 -2.24 -39.89
N VAL A 756 3.75 -1.41 -40.61
CA VAL A 756 2.46 -0.90 -40.17
C VAL A 756 1.32 -1.65 -40.84
N ALA A 757 0.32 -2.06 -40.11
CA ALA A 757 -0.89 -2.64 -40.66
C ALA A 757 -2.15 -1.94 -40.07
N ASN A 758 -3.20 -1.88 -40.89
CA ASN A 758 -4.47 -1.34 -40.45
C ASN A 758 -5.41 -2.45 -39.99
N VAL A 759 -6.08 -2.20 -38.90
CA VAL A 759 -7.19 -3.02 -38.40
C VAL A 759 -8.36 -2.11 -38.00
N HIS A 760 -9.57 -2.63 -38.01
CA HIS A 760 -10.73 -1.85 -37.60
C HIS A 760 -11.74 -2.66 -36.80
N VAL A 761 -12.45 -1.98 -35.90
CA VAL A 761 -13.58 -2.57 -35.18
C VAL A 761 -14.80 -2.61 -36.12
N ALA A 762 -15.31 -3.79 -36.37
CA ALA A 762 -16.42 -4.01 -37.25
C ALA A 762 -17.74 -3.45 -36.70
N ALA A 763 -18.44 -2.68 -37.50
CA ALA A 763 -19.79 -2.22 -37.27
C ALA A 763 -20.71 -2.54 -38.44
N ALA A 764 -21.94 -2.94 -38.17
CA ALA A 764 -22.96 -3.20 -39.17
C ALA A 764 -24.10 -2.20 -39.05
N GLN A 765 -24.63 -1.77 -40.17
CA GLN A 765 -25.81 -0.92 -40.24
C GLN A 765 -27.05 -1.85 -40.27
N GLY A 766 -27.82 -1.88 -39.19
CA GLY A 766 -29.07 -2.61 -39.11
C GLY A 766 -30.28 -1.73 -39.34
N SER A 767 -31.48 -2.31 -39.41
CA SER A 767 -32.74 -1.59 -39.59
C SER A 767 -33.07 -0.60 -38.43
N ALA A 768 -32.57 -0.90 -37.24
CA ALA A 768 -32.77 -0.09 -36.04
C ALA A 768 -31.60 0.89 -35.73
N GLY A 769 -30.56 0.94 -36.55
CA GLY A 769 -29.35 1.75 -36.32
C GLY A 769 -28.08 0.98 -36.52
N ILE A 770 -26.96 1.42 -35.86
CA ILE A 770 -25.68 0.74 -35.91
C ILE A 770 -25.64 -0.32 -34.83
N VAL A 771 -25.13 -1.50 -35.18
CA VAL A 771 -24.77 -2.59 -34.28
C VAL A 771 -23.25 -2.71 -34.27
N PHE A 772 -22.64 -2.50 -33.12
CA PHE A 772 -21.21 -2.77 -32.93
C PHE A 772 -21.00 -4.26 -32.78
N LYS A 773 -20.13 -4.83 -33.64
CA LYS A 773 -19.82 -6.26 -33.60
C LYS A 773 -18.71 -6.58 -32.60
N HIS A 774 -17.97 -5.57 -32.14
CA HIS A 774 -16.79 -5.74 -31.28
C HIS A 774 -15.73 -6.69 -31.85
N GLU A 775 -15.77 -6.97 -33.13
CA GLU A 775 -14.87 -7.84 -33.88
C GLU A 775 -13.83 -7.01 -34.59
N ILE A 776 -12.54 -7.35 -34.41
CA ILE A 776 -11.43 -6.72 -35.13
C ILE A 776 -11.25 -7.39 -36.48
N LYS A 777 -11.13 -6.57 -37.54
CA LYS A 777 -10.89 -7.03 -38.91
C LYS A 777 -9.71 -6.31 -39.53
N GLU A 778 -9.03 -7.01 -40.44
CA GLU A 778 -7.95 -6.44 -41.23
C GLU A 778 -8.44 -5.30 -42.14
N GLY A 779 -7.56 -4.33 -42.36
CA GLY A 779 -7.80 -3.16 -43.17
C GLY A 779 -8.40 -1.96 -42.42
N PRO A 780 -8.43 -0.76 -43.00
CA PRO A 780 -8.97 0.43 -42.40
C PRO A 780 -10.50 0.40 -42.28
N ALA A 781 -11.09 1.12 -41.34
CA ALA A 781 -12.55 1.34 -41.30
C ALA A 781 -13.01 2.12 -42.58
N SER A 782 -14.12 1.73 -43.15
CA SER A 782 -14.64 2.34 -44.39
C SER A 782 -15.37 3.67 -44.15
N LYS A 783 -15.82 3.98 -42.92
CA LYS A 783 -16.62 5.18 -42.59
C LYS A 783 -16.48 5.58 -41.13
N SER A 784 -16.67 6.86 -40.84
CA SER A 784 -16.85 7.33 -39.46
C SER A 784 -18.30 7.10 -39.03
N TYR A 785 -18.49 6.71 -37.77
CA TYR A 785 -19.82 6.39 -37.26
C TYR A 785 -20.31 7.38 -36.18
N GLY A 786 -19.61 8.53 -35.99
CA GLY A 786 -19.91 9.51 -34.94
C GLY A 786 -21.35 10.02 -34.97
N ILE A 787 -21.90 10.34 -36.13
CA ILE A 787 -23.29 10.82 -36.24
C ILE A 787 -24.29 9.72 -35.88
N ALA A 788 -23.97 8.51 -36.16
CA ALA A 788 -24.85 7.38 -35.86
C ALA A 788 -24.80 7.01 -34.36
N VAL A 789 -23.64 7.16 -33.71
CA VAL A 789 -23.49 7.10 -32.24
C VAL A 789 -24.30 8.21 -31.57
N ALA A 790 -24.25 9.44 -32.10
CA ALA A 790 -25.05 10.55 -31.60
C ALA A 790 -26.56 10.25 -31.66
N GLN A 791 -27.00 9.56 -32.71
CA GLN A 791 -28.39 9.10 -32.82
C GLN A 791 -28.77 8.07 -31.76
N LEU A 792 -27.89 7.09 -31.49
CA LEU A 792 -28.08 6.09 -30.42
C LEU A 792 -28.10 6.75 -29.03
N ALA A 793 -27.29 7.80 -28.83
CA ALA A 793 -27.24 8.56 -27.59
C ALA A 793 -28.47 9.47 -27.37
N GLY A 794 -29.45 9.48 -28.29
CA GLY A 794 -30.69 10.21 -28.14
C GLY A 794 -30.64 11.67 -28.67
N VAL A 795 -29.61 12.06 -29.43
CA VAL A 795 -29.60 13.37 -30.09
C VAL A 795 -30.78 13.50 -31.02
N PRO A 796 -31.58 14.63 -30.96
CA PRO A 796 -32.80 14.76 -31.73
C PRO A 796 -32.61 14.56 -33.25
N ALA A 797 -33.53 13.81 -33.87
CA ALA A 797 -33.45 13.43 -35.27
C ALA A 797 -33.27 14.61 -36.27
N PRO A 798 -33.82 15.80 -36.05
CA PRO A 798 -33.56 16.97 -36.92
C PRO A 798 -32.09 17.44 -36.86
N VAL A 799 -31.42 17.31 -35.69
CA VAL A 799 -30.00 17.66 -35.50
C VAL A 799 -29.14 16.64 -36.24
N VAL A 800 -29.44 15.35 -36.08
CA VAL A 800 -28.71 14.22 -36.73
C VAL A 800 -28.82 14.38 -38.27
N ARG A 801 -29.97 14.70 -38.79
CA ARG A 801 -30.16 14.93 -40.24
C ARG A 801 -29.33 16.10 -40.75
N ARG A 802 -29.28 17.23 -40.03
CA ARG A 802 -28.43 18.37 -40.39
C ARG A 802 -26.95 18.01 -40.33
N ALA A 803 -26.52 17.30 -39.32
CA ALA A 803 -25.15 16.83 -39.19
C ALA A 803 -24.71 15.94 -40.34
N ARG A 804 -25.58 15.00 -40.80
CA ARG A 804 -25.33 14.20 -42.02
C ARG A 804 -25.19 15.07 -43.29
N GLY A 805 -26.00 16.11 -43.42
CA GLY A 805 -25.91 17.06 -44.53
C GLY A 805 -24.62 17.87 -44.52
N PHE A 806 -24.12 18.27 -43.31
CA PHE A 806 -22.83 18.93 -43.18
C PHE A 806 -21.68 17.96 -43.48
N LEU A 807 -21.70 16.72 -42.96
CA LEU A 807 -20.69 15.70 -43.22
C LEU A 807 -20.55 15.43 -44.71
N ALA A 808 -21.67 15.21 -45.44
CA ALA A 808 -21.66 14.99 -46.90
C ALA A 808 -21.03 16.17 -47.69
N LYS A 809 -21.26 17.42 -47.25
CA LYS A 809 -20.62 18.60 -47.87
C LYS A 809 -19.12 18.63 -47.59
N LEU A 810 -18.69 18.33 -46.38
CA LEU A 810 -17.26 18.30 -46.02
C LEU A 810 -16.52 17.18 -46.74
N GLU A 811 -17.12 15.98 -46.85
CA GLU A 811 -16.56 14.86 -47.61
C GLU A 811 -16.47 15.16 -49.10
N ALA A 812 -17.46 15.84 -49.69
CA ALA A 812 -17.42 16.28 -51.06
C ALA A 812 -16.32 17.32 -51.29
N GLN A 813 -16.12 18.23 -50.36
CA GLN A 813 -15.04 19.24 -50.45
C GLN A 813 -13.65 18.58 -50.27
N ALA A 814 -13.50 17.66 -49.31
CA ALA A 814 -12.26 16.90 -49.12
C ALA A 814 -11.90 16.07 -50.36
N ASN A 815 -12.86 15.38 -50.97
CA ASN A 815 -12.63 14.61 -52.19
C ASN A 815 -12.29 15.51 -53.39
N ALA A 816 -12.80 16.74 -53.48
CA ALA A 816 -12.45 17.72 -54.53
C ALA A 816 -11.05 18.32 -54.31
N GLN A 817 -10.56 18.38 -53.08
CA GLN A 817 -9.24 18.92 -52.72
C GLN A 817 -8.14 17.85 -52.68
N THR A 818 -8.47 16.57 -52.69
CA THR A 818 -7.50 15.46 -52.64
C THR A 818 -6.54 15.41 -53.85
N SER A 819 -6.81 16.17 -54.89
CA SER A 819 -5.86 16.37 -55.99
C SER A 819 -4.87 17.53 -55.80
N SER A 820 -4.90 18.25 -54.68
CA SER A 820 -4.03 19.43 -54.44
C SER A 820 -3.50 19.56 -53.00
N LEU A 821 -3.72 18.56 -52.10
CA LEU A 821 -3.07 18.53 -50.82
C LEU A 821 -1.61 18.06 -50.98
N PRO A 822 -0.62 18.77 -50.37
CA PRO A 822 0.75 18.27 -50.30
C PRO A 822 0.71 16.92 -49.62
N ASP A 823 1.52 15.97 -50.12
CA ASP A 823 1.66 14.65 -49.55
C ASP A 823 2.20 14.82 -48.12
N LEU A 824 1.36 14.56 -47.12
CA LEU A 824 1.68 14.75 -45.72
C LEU A 824 2.86 13.87 -45.27
N PHE A 825 3.20 12.88 -46.09
CA PHE A 825 4.25 11.86 -45.86
C PHE A 825 5.35 11.91 -46.92
N ALA A 826 5.30 12.86 -47.89
CA ALA A 826 6.47 13.12 -48.74
C ALA A 826 7.63 13.55 -47.83
N GLU A 827 8.76 12.87 -47.90
CA GLU A 827 9.93 13.23 -47.08
C GLU A 827 10.14 14.75 -47.21
N PRO A 828 10.13 15.49 -46.08
CA PRO A 828 10.65 16.83 -46.12
C PRO A 828 12.11 16.68 -46.52
N MET A 829 12.54 17.35 -47.60
CA MET A 829 13.95 17.53 -47.88
C MET A 829 14.55 18.22 -46.65
N LEU A 830 15.07 17.40 -45.73
CA LEU A 830 15.88 17.88 -44.62
C LEU A 830 17.10 18.56 -45.27
N PRO A 831 17.43 19.79 -44.91
CA PRO A 831 18.71 20.38 -45.29
C PRO A 831 19.83 19.42 -44.83
N ALA A 832 20.83 19.24 -45.67
CA ALA A 832 21.96 18.38 -45.35
C ALA A 832 22.54 18.74 -43.95
N GLU A 833 22.95 17.70 -43.19
CA GLU A 833 23.46 17.74 -41.80
C GLU A 833 24.82 18.47 -41.68
N ASP A 834 25.01 19.68 -42.20
CA ASP A 834 26.24 20.42 -42.10
C ASP A 834 26.11 21.85 -41.55
N ASP A 835 24.98 22.23 -41.05
CA ASP A 835 24.85 23.49 -40.34
C ASP A 835 24.63 23.29 -38.84
N ALA A 836 25.60 23.77 -38.04
CA ALA A 836 25.51 23.84 -36.59
C ALA A 836 24.15 24.37 -36.20
N TRP A 837 23.42 23.67 -35.39
CA TRP A 837 22.13 24.01 -34.81
C TRP A 837 22.18 25.39 -34.17
N GLU A 838 21.81 26.43 -34.91
CA GLU A 838 21.40 27.68 -34.31
C GLU A 838 19.95 27.47 -33.83
N PRO A 839 19.63 27.76 -32.53
CA PRO A 839 18.27 27.64 -32.05
C PRO A 839 17.34 28.50 -32.95
N ASP A 840 16.30 27.87 -33.48
CA ASP A 840 15.25 28.54 -34.23
C ASP A 840 14.74 29.74 -33.42
N PRO A 841 14.54 30.92 -34.00
CA PRO A 841 13.91 32.06 -33.33
C PRO A 841 12.55 31.75 -32.71
N LEU A 842 11.92 30.60 -33.05
CA LEU A 842 10.69 30.06 -32.45
C LEU A 842 10.95 29.33 -31.10
N ASP A 843 12.18 28.97 -30.75
CA ASP A 843 12.54 28.41 -29.42
C ASP A 843 12.85 29.47 -28.36
N ALA A 844 12.84 30.74 -28.73
CA ALA A 844 12.75 31.79 -27.75
C ALA A 844 11.34 31.72 -27.12
N PRO A 845 11.20 31.67 -25.79
CA PRO A 845 9.87 31.79 -25.17
C PRO A 845 9.21 33.02 -25.80
N LEU A 846 8.02 32.85 -26.36
CA LEU A 846 7.17 33.94 -26.84
C LEU A 846 7.14 34.97 -25.69
N GLN A 847 8.02 35.95 -25.78
CA GLN A 847 7.88 37.18 -25.01
C GLN A 847 6.62 37.80 -25.59
N SER A 848 5.48 37.55 -24.96
CA SER A 848 4.34 38.43 -25.10
C SER A 848 4.91 39.83 -24.95
N GLU A 849 4.62 40.73 -25.91
CA GLU A 849 4.97 42.15 -25.71
C GLU A 849 4.50 42.52 -24.30
N PRO A 850 5.40 43.06 -23.45
CA PRO A 850 5.05 43.37 -22.09
C PRO A 850 3.83 44.25 -22.07
N SER A 851 2.83 43.89 -21.29
CA SER A 851 1.60 44.68 -21.18
C SER A 851 1.93 46.11 -20.70
N PRO A 852 1.09 47.08 -20.96
CA PRO A 852 1.26 48.44 -20.41
C PRO A 852 1.46 48.45 -18.90
N ALA A 853 0.82 47.50 -18.18
CA ALA A 853 0.99 47.29 -16.75
C ALA A 853 2.39 46.74 -16.40
N ASP A 854 2.93 45.82 -17.20
CA ASP A 854 4.28 45.27 -17.01
C ASP A 854 5.37 46.28 -17.28
N LEU A 855 5.24 47.10 -18.31
CA LEU A 855 6.17 48.18 -18.62
C LEU A 855 6.16 49.25 -17.54
N ALA A 856 4.99 49.60 -17.00
CA ALA A 856 4.86 50.56 -15.90
C ALA A 856 5.49 50.01 -14.58
N ARG A 857 5.33 48.67 -14.35
CA ARG A 857 5.95 47.99 -13.20
C ARG A 857 7.47 47.93 -13.29
N GLN A 858 8.03 47.64 -14.47
CA GLN A 858 9.45 47.65 -14.73
C GLN A 858 10.04 49.06 -14.54
N SER A 859 9.35 50.09 -15.05
CA SER A 859 9.78 51.47 -14.86
C SER A 859 9.76 51.86 -13.38
N LEU A 860 8.72 51.50 -12.62
CA LEU A 860 8.65 51.79 -11.18
C LEU A 860 9.75 51.07 -10.40
N THR A 861 10.03 49.82 -10.74
CA THR A 861 11.11 49.03 -10.10
C THR A 861 12.47 49.65 -10.43
N HIS A 862 12.70 50.08 -11.68
CA HIS A 862 13.95 50.71 -12.08
C HIS A 862 14.20 52.03 -11.30
N ASP A 863 13.20 52.90 -11.21
CA ASP A 863 13.33 54.20 -10.51
C ASP A 863 13.51 54.00 -9.00
N LEU A 864 12.90 52.96 -8.41
CA LEU A 864 13.08 52.59 -7.02
C LEU A 864 14.51 52.11 -6.72
N MET A 865 15.12 51.35 -7.62
CA MET A 865 16.51 50.89 -7.53
C MET A 865 17.53 51.98 -7.78
N GLN A 866 17.18 53.02 -8.53
CA GLN A 866 18.06 54.20 -8.80
C GLN A 866 17.94 55.29 -7.73
N ALA A 867 16.98 55.19 -6.81
CA ALA A 867 16.78 56.19 -5.78
C ALA A 867 17.96 56.22 -4.77
N ASP A 868 18.68 57.30 -4.67
CA ASP A 868 19.78 57.48 -3.73
C ASP A 868 19.26 57.83 -2.32
N VAL A 869 18.76 56.79 -1.64
CA VAL A 869 18.08 56.92 -0.34
C VAL A 869 19.01 57.45 0.76
N ASP A 870 20.32 57.18 0.68
CA ASP A 870 21.31 57.54 1.70
C ASP A 870 21.64 59.04 1.70
N ASN A 871 21.46 59.73 0.58
CA ASN A 871 21.74 61.14 0.42
C ASN A 871 20.50 62.06 0.37
N MET A 872 19.30 61.48 0.58
CA MET A 872 18.04 62.23 0.60
C MET A 872 17.71 62.83 1.94
N THR A 873 17.12 64.04 1.90
CA THR A 873 16.49 64.60 3.11
C THR A 873 15.20 63.86 3.44
N PRO A 874 14.81 63.80 4.73
CA PRO A 874 13.57 63.14 5.12
C PRO A 874 12.32 63.63 4.38
N LYS A 875 12.28 64.89 4.03
CA LYS A 875 11.20 65.52 3.25
C LYS A 875 11.19 65.00 1.81
N ALA A 876 12.35 64.95 1.15
CA ALA A 876 12.50 64.46 -0.19
C ALA A 876 12.18 62.95 -0.28
N ALA A 877 12.58 62.14 0.72
CA ALA A 877 12.24 60.72 0.80
C ALA A 877 10.73 60.49 0.95
N MET A 878 10.05 61.28 1.74
CA MET A 878 8.57 61.22 1.85
C MET A 878 7.86 61.60 0.56
N GLU A 879 8.32 62.67 -0.15
CA GLU A 879 7.77 63.06 -1.45
C GLU A 879 7.97 61.94 -2.48
N LEU A 880 9.12 61.29 -2.51
CA LEU A 880 9.42 60.19 -3.39
C LEU A 880 8.54 58.93 -3.07
N LEU A 881 8.32 58.60 -1.81
CA LEU A 881 7.44 57.53 -1.39
C LEU A 881 5.97 57.79 -1.82
N TYR A 882 5.50 59.01 -1.72
CA TYR A 882 4.17 59.39 -2.22
C TYR A 882 4.06 59.21 -3.72
N ALA A 883 5.08 59.65 -4.48
CA ALA A 883 5.11 59.48 -5.95
C ALA A 883 5.12 58.02 -6.37
N PHE A 884 5.90 57.18 -5.70
CA PHE A 884 5.94 55.74 -5.93
C PHE A 884 4.58 55.05 -5.61
N ARG A 885 3.92 55.45 -4.53
CA ARG A 885 2.59 54.95 -4.15
C ARG A 885 1.53 55.32 -5.17
N GLU A 886 1.55 56.53 -5.67
CA GLU A 886 0.63 57.02 -6.68
C GLU A 886 0.81 56.25 -8.02
N ARG A 887 2.05 56.01 -8.42
CA ARG A 887 2.38 55.18 -9.59
C ARG A 887 1.99 53.72 -9.40
N ALA A 888 2.20 53.15 -8.24
CA ALA A 888 1.78 51.78 -7.91
C ALA A 888 0.24 51.64 -8.01
N ALA A 889 -0.50 52.61 -7.47
CA ALA A 889 -1.98 52.66 -7.61
C ALA A 889 -2.44 52.77 -9.05
N GLY A 890 -1.68 53.52 -9.89
CA GLY A 890 -1.92 53.63 -11.33
C GLY A 890 -1.73 52.28 -12.05
N ILE A 891 -0.70 51.49 -11.68
CA ILE A 891 -0.45 50.13 -12.22
C ILE A 891 -1.61 49.19 -11.84
N GLU A 892 -2.06 49.24 -10.60
CA GLU A 892 -3.20 48.42 -10.15
C GLU A 892 -4.52 48.74 -10.89
N SER A 893 -4.68 50.02 -11.31
CA SER A 893 -5.82 50.41 -12.12
C SER A 893 -5.72 49.96 -13.59
N LEU A 894 -4.52 49.85 -14.14
CA LEU A 894 -4.26 49.29 -15.47
C LEU A 894 -4.52 47.81 -15.51
N GLU A 895 -4.08 47.06 -14.48
CA GLU A 895 -4.36 45.60 -14.34
C GLU A 895 -5.85 45.27 -14.22
N LYS A 896 -6.65 46.15 -13.65
CA LYS A 896 -8.09 45.98 -13.55
C LYS A 896 -8.84 46.34 -14.86
N SER A 897 -8.17 46.99 -15.80
CA SER A 897 -8.72 47.38 -17.10
C SER A 897 -8.28 46.47 -18.23
N GLU A 898 -7.25 45.67 -18.06
CA GLU A 898 -6.87 44.53 -18.90
C GLU A 898 -7.61 43.24 -18.44
#